data_970bf7cc0e1f4426370bbc6ab5a15a49
#
_entry.id   970bf7cc0e1f4426370bbc6ab5a15a49
#
_cell.length_a   1.000
_cell.length_b   1.000
_cell.length_c   1.000
_cell.angle_alpha   90.00
_cell.angle_beta   90.00
_cell.angle_gamma   90.00
#
_symmetry.space_group_name_H-M   'P 1'
#
loop_
_entity.id
_entity.type
_entity.pdbx_description
1 polymer ?
#
loop_
_entity_poly.entity_id
_entity_poly.type
_entity_poly.pdbx_seq_one_letter_code
_entity_poly.pdbx_strand_id
1 'polypeptide(L)'
;MDERTTSRPSPETLRSDRSATLPHLPALDGIRGMAVIGVLLFHGGFTWAKGGFLGVSTFFTLSGFLITNLLVREFEGSHSIDLLRFWGRRLRRLMPAALATVALIGLIWWRIGSADQLASLRGDMLSAIGYVANWRLWTADVSYGSLFSDPTPFQHFWSLAIEEQFYVVFPIVVVVLMRFGGRRLLASSCMAAAAVSIALMWLQQSDFDRVYYGTDTRVAELLFGVLLALWWSGRRRNTTTRTSSESLFDVLGFAAIFVILIAWFNTAEASPGLARGGLPLYALLSTLAIYVATRAGMFSRIFANPALRWAGLLSYGLYLYHWPVFLLLSQDRTGLSLGPLFVVRMIVTIAIALASYFLLEMPVRRGTLFSTTRSAGSAALVGISAVVVCAFAITLHTPVSTVPYANMRVDQIESRLEQLVPQNPVDSNSPPPARLWIIGDSGAMDVSPALAAAAEATGASSIVFGARPGFGLTNGVDWRSDWSNTISEFDPNLAVMLFGGWDLSFIKENGEAAYEAVVDEAVTLLTSNGIHVMLLPVMPGGQIDVSAVDRVFANVAARHPDMVSNPSIAAALTAPDGSTPRYWVGDDGTVHLLRKKDNWHLCQEGASNLADHVLAHAARLGWAPVPKNSDWKAGSWRQAWQYDDPPGVCDDVADVG
;
A
#
# COMPACT_ATOMS: atom_id res chain seq x y z
N MET A 1 -18.29 -3.46 -71.96
CA MET A 1 -17.00 -4.16 -71.75
C MET A 1 -16.08 -3.15 -71.06
N ASP A 2 -15.98 -3.25 -69.75
CA ASP A 2 -15.15 -2.35 -68.93
C ASP A 2 -14.25 -3.24 -68.05
N GLU A 3 -13.00 -3.40 -68.50
CA GLU A 3 -11.98 -4.13 -67.79
C GLU A 3 -11.48 -3.31 -66.59
N ARG A 4 -11.92 -3.67 -65.40
CA ARG A 4 -11.29 -3.20 -64.12
C ARG A 4 -9.98 -3.95 -63.93
N THR A 5 -8.88 -3.31 -64.30
CA THR A 5 -7.52 -3.70 -63.95
C THR A 5 -7.32 -3.58 -62.44
N THR A 6 -7.36 -4.69 -61.72
CA THR A 6 -6.88 -4.78 -60.34
C THR A 6 -5.35 -4.68 -60.34
N SER A 7 -4.83 -3.52 -60.04
CA SER A 7 -3.40 -3.31 -59.82
C SER A 7 -2.95 -4.07 -58.56
N ARG A 8 -2.13 -5.14 -58.74
CA ARG A 8 -1.40 -5.76 -57.64
C ARG A 8 -0.45 -4.72 -57.04
N PRO A 9 -0.38 -4.58 -55.72
CA PRO A 9 0.56 -3.67 -55.07
C PRO A 9 2.00 -4.11 -55.45
N SER A 10 2.88 -3.13 -55.75
CA SER A 10 4.24 -3.36 -56.15
C SER A 10 5.04 -4.02 -55.03
N PRO A 11 6.10 -4.84 -55.39
CA PRO A 11 6.95 -5.50 -54.37
C PRO A 11 7.68 -4.53 -53.45
N GLU A 12 7.79 -3.26 -53.78
CA GLU A 12 8.41 -2.22 -52.94
C GLU A 12 7.52 -1.78 -51.77
N THR A 13 6.18 -1.73 -51.96
CA THR A 13 5.23 -1.44 -50.86
C THR A 13 5.16 -2.56 -49.82
N LEU A 14 5.42 -3.82 -50.24
CA LEU A 14 5.49 -4.97 -49.31
C LEU A 14 6.86 -5.06 -48.58
N ARG A 15 7.93 -4.41 -49.08
CA ARG A 15 9.23 -4.35 -48.41
C ARG A 15 9.32 -3.31 -47.32
N SER A 16 8.61 -2.18 -47.44
CA SER A 16 8.61 -1.11 -46.41
C SER A 16 7.92 -1.54 -45.13
N ASP A 17 6.92 -2.41 -45.21
CA ASP A 17 6.14 -2.88 -44.02
C ASP A 17 6.88 -3.98 -43.22
N ARG A 18 7.87 -4.65 -43.81
CA ARG A 18 8.67 -5.71 -43.14
C ARG A 18 9.85 -5.19 -42.31
N SER A 19 10.27 -3.94 -42.49
CA SER A 19 11.47 -3.38 -41.83
C SER A 19 11.22 -2.88 -40.41
N ALA A 20 9.97 -2.65 -40.02
CA ALA A 20 9.60 -2.04 -38.74
C ALA A 20 9.24 -3.03 -37.61
N THR A 21 9.13 -4.33 -37.91
CA THR A 21 8.79 -5.33 -36.90
C THR A 21 10.04 -5.90 -36.22
N LEU A 22 10.04 -5.90 -34.88
CA LEU A 22 11.03 -6.64 -34.09
C LEU A 22 10.90 -8.14 -34.41
N PRO A 23 12.03 -8.88 -34.59
CA PRO A 23 11.96 -10.33 -34.59
C PRO A 23 11.36 -10.78 -33.26
N HIS A 24 10.39 -11.69 -33.31
CA HIS A 24 9.81 -12.26 -32.12
C HIS A 24 10.89 -12.99 -31.32
N LEU A 25 11.10 -12.59 -30.07
CA LEU A 25 12.08 -13.16 -29.14
C LEU A 25 11.36 -13.95 -28.05
N PRO A 26 11.09 -15.26 -28.24
CA PRO A 26 10.28 -16.07 -27.34
C PRO A 26 10.76 -16.09 -25.88
N ALA A 27 12.08 -15.97 -25.67
CA ALA A 27 12.65 -15.94 -24.34
C ALA A 27 12.25 -14.70 -23.52
N LEU A 28 11.94 -13.58 -24.17
CA LEU A 28 11.43 -12.39 -23.47
C LEU A 28 10.02 -12.61 -22.95
N ASP A 29 9.19 -13.34 -23.70
CA ASP A 29 7.87 -13.76 -23.18
C ASP A 29 8.05 -14.68 -21.98
N GLY A 30 9.05 -15.57 -21.98
CA GLY A 30 9.36 -16.42 -20.83
C GLY A 30 9.82 -15.64 -19.59
N ILE A 31 10.63 -14.60 -19.76
CA ILE A 31 11.00 -13.70 -18.63
C ILE A 31 9.76 -13.00 -18.08
N ARG A 32 8.85 -12.53 -18.93
CA ARG A 32 7.56 -11.97 -18.50
C ARG A 32 6.72 -12.99 -17.74
N GLY A 33 6.72 -14.25 -18.22
CA GLY A 33 6.04 -15.35 -17.55
C GLY A 33 6.60 -15.61 -16.15
N MET A 34 7.92 -15.65 -16.01
CA MET A 34 8.57 -15.77 -14.70
C MET A 34 8.18 -14.60 -13.78
N ALA A 35 8.25 -13.37 -14.28
CA ALA A 35 7.95 -12.18 -13.50
C ALA A 35 6.51 -12.18 -12.97
N VAL A 36 5.50 -12.53 -13.80
CA VAL A 36 4.11 -12.61 -13.32
C VAL A 36 3.92 -13.74 -12.31
N ILE A 37 4.58 -14.89 -12.49
CA ILE A 37 4.53 -15.99 -11.51
C ILE A 37 5.04 -15.53 -10.15
N GLY A 38 6.14 -14.77 -10.09
CA GLY A 38 6.65 -14.18 -8.85
C GLY A 38 5.60 -13.32 -8.14
N VAL A 39 4.95 -12.41 -8.88
CA VAL A 39 3.89 -11.54 -8.36
C VAL A 39 2.70 -12.35 -7.83
N LEU A 40 2.28 -13.38 -8.56
CA LEU A 40 1.15 -14.25 -8.16
C LEU A 40 1.47 -15.05 -6.89
N LEU A 41 2.69 -15.53 -6.74
CA LEU A 41 3.15 -16.24 -5.55
C LEU A 41 3.23 -15.31 -4.33
N PHE A 42 3.73 -14.10 -4.52
CA PHE A 42 3.75 -13.08 -3.48
C PHE A 42 2.35 -12.76 -2.96
N HIS A 43 1.43 -12.38 -3.83
CA HIS A 43 0.04 -12.09 -3.45
C HIS A 43 -0.72 -13.34 -3.00
N GLY A 44 -0.20 -14.53 -3.33
CA GLY A 44 -0.69 -15.80 -2.83
C GLY A 44 -0.44 -16.03 -1.34
N GLY A 45 0.43 -15.21 -0.71
CA GLY A 45 0.72 -15.28 0.72
C GLY A 45 1.81 -16.29 1.09
N PHE A 46 2.63 -16.75 0.12
CA PHE A 46 3.73 -17.68 0.41
C PHE A 46 4.93 -16.94 1.03
N THR A 47 5.27 -17.29 2.26
CA THR A 47 6.38 -16.69 3.02
C THR A 47 7.74 -16.86 2.33
N TRP A 48 7.93 -17.95 1.57
CA TRP A 48 9.13 -18.20 0.78
C TRP A 48 9.20 -17.39 -0.53
N ALA A 49 8.13 -16.70 -0.92
CA ALA A 49 8.07 -15.85 -2.11
C ALA A 49 7.77 -14.37 -1.74
N LYS A 50 8.13 -13.95 -0.53
CA LYS A 50 7.85 -12.60 0.00
C LYS A 50 8.42 -11.46 -0.84
N GLY A 51 9.45 -11.70 -1.65
CA GLY A 51 10.03 -10.73 -2.60
C GLY A 51 9.51 -10.89 -4.03
N GLY A 52 8.49 -11.72 -4.29
CA GLY A 52 7.94 -11.93 -5.63
C GLY A 52 7.34 -10.66 -6.27
N PHE A 53 6.95 -9.66 -5.47
CA PHE A 53 6.52 -8.34 -5.94
C PHE A 53 7.57 -7.64 -6.81
N LEU A 54 8.85 -7.93 -6.61
CA LEU A 54 9.96 -7.43 -7.43
C LEU A 54 9.85 -7.85 -8.91
N GLY A 55 9.01 -8.83 -9.25
CA GLY A 55 8.64 -9.14 -10.63
C GLY A 55 8.14 -7.92 -11.41
N VAL A 56 7.52 -6.94 -10.75
CA VAL A 56 7.09 -5.66 -11.35
C VAL A 56 8.28 -4.88 -11.90
N SER A 57 9.40 -4.83 -11.20
CA SER A 57 10.65 -4.19 -11.68
C SER A 57 11.18 -4.84 -12.95
N THR A 58 11.02 -6.16 -13.10
CA THR A 58 11.35 -6.86 -14.36
C THR A 58 10.39 -6.45 -15.49
N PHE A 59 9.08 -6.25 -15.20
CA PHE A 59 8.14 -5.71 -16.20
C PHE A 59 8.53 -4.31 -16.64
N PHE A 60 8.87 -3.41 -15.73
CA PHE A 60 9.33 -2.05 -16.06
C PHE A 60 10.55 -2.07 -16.99
N THR A 61 11.56 -2.85 -16.66
CA THR A 61 12.76 -2.99 -17.48
C THR A 61 12.45 -3.55 -18.88
N LEU A 62 11.59 -4.58 -18.96
CA LEU A 62 11.13 -5.13 -20.24
C LEU A 62 10.33 -4.12 -21.06
N SER A 63 9.47 -3.35 -20.42
CA SER A 63 8.66 -2.31 -21.06
C SER A 63 9.54 -1.23 -21.67
N GLY A 64 10.53 -0.72 -20.92
CA GLY A 64 11.53 0.21 -21.42
C GLY A 64 12.29 -0.34 -22.64
N PHE A 65 12.73 -1.59 -22.56
CA PHE A 65 13.47 -2.26 -23.66
C PHE A 65 12.62 -2.40 -24.93
N LEU A 66 11.41 -2.91 -24.81
CA LEU A 66 10.56 -3.23 -25.97
C LEU A 66 10.05 -1.96 -26.66
N ILE A 67 9.62 -0.95 -25.90
CA ILE A 67 9.12 0.32 -26.45
C ILE A 67 10.22 1.08 -27.16
N THR A 68 11.39 1.17 -26.54
CA THR A 68 12.52 1.90 -27.15
C THR A 68 12.95 1.26 -28.45
N ASN A 69 13.07 -0.07 -28.50
CA ASN A 69 13.40 -0.76 -29.75
C ASN A 69 12.39 -0.48 -30.87
N LEU A 70 11.09 -0.41 -30.53
CA LEU A 70 10.05 -0.09 -31.50
C LEU A 70 10.21 1.35 -32.03
N LEU A 71 10.32 2.33 -31.12
CA LEU A 71 10.37 3.75 -31.46
C LEU A 71 11.64 4.12 -32.22
N VAL A 72 12.80 3.64 -31.76
CA VAL A 72 14.10 3.94 -32.41
C VAL A 72 14.14 3.36 -33.82
N ARG A 73 13.65 2.15 -34.03
CA ARG A 73 13.60 1.56 -35.39
C ARG A 73 12.64 2.30 -36.31
N GLU A 74 11.48 2.72 -35.82
CA GLU A 74 10.54 3.51 -36.59
C GLU A 74 11.17 4.84 -36.98
N PHE A 75 11.83 5.54 -36.04
CA PHE A 75 12.52 6.79 -36.32
C PHE A 75 13.69 6.64 -37.31
N GLU A 76 14.50 5.60 -37.18
CA GLU A 76 15.64 5.37 -38.09
C GLU A 76 15.20 4.97 -39.49
N GLY A 77 14.05 4.30 -39.61
CA GLY A 77 13.49 3.91 -40.91
C GLY A 77 12.79 5.02 -41.67
N SER A 78 12.16 5.97 -40.94
CA SER A 78 11.29 7.01 -41.54
C SER A 78 11.63 8.44 -41.12
N HIS A 79 12.66 8.63 -40.25
CA HIS A 79 13.01 9.91 -39.61
C HIS A 79 11.84 10.60 -38.85
N SER A 80 10.82 9.83 -38.56
CA SER A 80 9.63 10.29 -37.85
C SER A 80 9.00 9.13 -37.04
N ILE A 81 8.16 9.45 -36.05
CA ILE A 81 7.35 8.49 -35.32
C ILE A 81 5.90 8.94 -35.45
N ASP A 82 5.04 8.04 -35.90
CA ASP A 82 3.60 8.27 -35.88
C ASP A 82 3.05 8.00 -34.47
N LEU A 83 3.05 9.07 -33.65
CA LEU A 83 2.62 9.02 -32.25
C LEU A 83 1.16 8.56 -32.13
N LEU A 84 0.26 9.05 -32.99
CA LEU A 84 -1.16 8.68 -32.93
C LEU A 84 -1.36 7.19 -33.24
N ARG A 85 -0.62 6.68 -34.23
CA ARG A 85 -0.63 5.24 -34.56
C ARG A 85 -0.01 4.41 -33.43
N PHE A 86 1.05 4.90 -32.80
CA PHE A 86 1.68 4.26 -31.65
C PHE A 86 0.70 4.14 -30.48
N TRP A 87 0.13 5.26 -30.01
CA TRP A 87 -0.84 5.27 -28.90
C TRP A 87 -2.10 4.48 -29.25
N GLY A 88 -2.61 4.59 -30.47
CA GLY A 88 -3.77 3.82 -30.91
C GLY A 88 -3.54 2.31 -30.88
N ARG A 89 -2.33 1.83 -31.16
CA ARG A 89 -1.98 0.39 -31.01
C ARG A 89 -1.95 -0.02 -29.52
N ARG A 90 -1.48 0.85 -28.62
CA ARG A 90 -1.44 0.60 -27.18
C ARG A 90 -2.83 0.59 -26.57
N LEU A 91 -3.63 1.62 -26.85
CA LEU A 91 -5.03 1.68 -26.41
C LEU A 91 -5.82 0.44 -26.80
N ARG A 92 -5.73 0.00 -28.06
CA ARG A 92 -6.40 -1.23 -28.52
C ARG A 92 -5.92 -2.49 -27.81
N ARG A 93 -4.71 -2.49 -27.28
CA ARG A 93 -4.14 -3.65 -26.59
C ARG A 93 -4.53 -3.70 -25.11
N LEU A 94 -4.57 -2.58 -24.40
CA LEU A 94 -4.61 -2.52 -22.94
C LEU A 94 -5.97 -2.05 -22.41
N MET A 95 -6.55 -1.01 -23.03
CA MET A 95 -7.79 -0.39 -22.57
C MET A 95 -9.02 -1.33 -22.47
N PRO A 96 -9.31 -2.23 -23.42
CA PRO A 96 -10.52 -3.04 -23.34
C PRO A 96 -10.58 -3.88 -22.06
N ALA A 97 -9.50 -4.58 -21.73
CA ALA A 97 -9.44 -5.41 -20.53
C ALA A 97 -9.39 -4.54 -19.26
N ALA A 98 -8.63 -3.43 -19.25
CA ALA A 98 -8.59 -2.52 -18.11
C ALA A 98 -9.96 -1.93 -17.77
N LEU A 99 -10.69 -1.40 -18.76
CA LEU A 99 -12.04 -0.85 -18.55
C LEU A 99 -13.04 -1.90 -18.08
N ALA A 100 -13.00 -3.10 -18.68
CA ALA A 100 -13.84 -4.21 -18.26
C ALA A 100 -13.54 -4.60 -16.80
N THR A 101 -12.27 -4.65 -16.43
CA THR A 101 -11.84 -4.96 -15.06
C THR A 101 -12.31 -3.89 -14.07
N VAL A 102 -12.11 -2.61 -14.39
CA VAL A 102 -12.53 -1.51 -13.51
C VAL A 102 -14.05 -1.54 -13.30
N ALA A 103 -14.82 -1.74 -14.37
CA ALA A 103 -16.28 -1.85 -14.28
C ALA A 103 -16.72 -3.08 -13.44
N LEU A 104 -16.11 -4.23 -13.68
CA LEU A 104 -16.43 -5.47 -12.97
C LEU A 104 -16.09 -5.38 -11.47
N ILE A 105 -14.90 -4.86 -11.14
CA ILE A 105 -14.49 -4.61 -9.75
C ILE A 105 -15.48 -3.63 -9.10
N GLY A 106 -15.78 -2.52 -9.74
CA GLY A 106 -16.72 -1.52 -9.22
C GLY A 106 -18.08 -2.12 -8.88
N LEU A 107 -18.66 -2.93 -9.80
CA LEU A 107 -19.94 -3.60 -9.60
C LEU A 107 -19.91 -4.63 -8.46
N ILE A 108 -18.84 -5.43 -8.38
CA ILE A 108 -18.70 -6.46 -7.34
C ILE A 108 -18.56 -5.77 -5.98
N TRP A 109 -17.61 -4.84 -5.84
CA TRP A 109 -17.37 -4.16 -4.56
C TRP A 109 -18.54 -3.29 -4.11
N TRP A 110 -19.29 -2.71 -5.03
CA TRP A 110 -20.56 -2.05 -4.68
C TRP A 110 -21.54 -2.96 -3.93
N ARG A 111 -21.50 -4.27 -4.19
CA ARG A 111 -22.41 -5.25 -3.55
C ARG A 111 -21.84 -5.87 -2.27
N ILE A 112 -20.54 -5.99 -2.15
CA ILE A 112 -19.89 -6.75 -1.09
C ILE A 112 -18.79 -5.98 -0.34
N GLY A 113 -18.43 -4.78 -0.78
CA GLY A 113 -17.40 -3.95 -0.16
C GLY A 113 -17.84 -3.46 1.21
N SER A 114 -16.87 -3.29 2.13
CA SER A 114 -17.07 -2.61 3.39
C SER A 114 -17.41 -1.12 3.18
N ALA A 115 -17.94 -0.44 4.20
CA ALA A 115 -18.27 0.98 4.12
C ALA A 115 -17.06 1.82 3.67
N ASP A 116 -15.87 1.49 4.18
CA ASP A 116 -14.62 2.21 3.88
C ASP A 116 -14.15 1.96 2.46
N GLN A 117 -14.22 0.70 1.99
CA GLN A 117 -13.95 0.36 0.59
C GLN A 117 -14.91 1.09 -0.37
N LEU A 118 -16.18 1.24 0.01
CA LEU A 118 -17.16 1.97 -0.78
C LEU A 118 -16.90 3.48 -0.80
N ALA A 119 -16.45 4.05 0.31
CA ALA A 119 -16.10 5.48 0.40
C ALA A 119 -14.93 5.83 -0.53
N SER A 120 -13.93 4.96 -0.65
CA SER A 120 -12.77 5.14 -1.53
C SER A 120 -13.02 4.74 -2.99
N LEU A 121 -14.02 3.88 -3.25
CA LEU A 121 -14.24 3.17 -4.52
C LEU A 121 -14.26 4.08 -5.74
N ARG A 122 -14.97 5.23 -5.68
CA ARG A 122 -15.05 6.20 -6.78
C ARG A 122 -13.66 6.74 -7.15
N GLY A 123 -12.92 7.20 -6.14
CA GLY A 123 -11.58 7.73 -6.34
C GLY A 123 -10.63 6.70 -6.92
N ASP A 124 -10.75 5.45 -6.48
CA ASP A 124 -9.92 4.33 -6.95
C ASP A 124 -10.27 3.97 -8.41
N MET A 125 -11.54 3.90 -8.76
CA MET A 125 -11.98 3.68 -10.13
C MET A 125 -11.49 4.79 -11.07
N LEU A 126 -11.66 6.06 -10.68
CA LEU A 126 -11.23 7.21 -11.50
C LEU A 126 -9.71 7.28 -11.63
N SER A 127 -8.97 7.00 -10.57
CA SER A 127 -7.50 6.99 -10.60
C SER A 127 -6.95 5.83 -11.43
N ALA A 128 -7.60 4.66 -11.42
CA ALA A 128 -7.25 3.53 -12.26
C ALA A 128 -7.47 3.83 -13.75
N ILE A 129 -8.61 4.44 -14.12
CA ILE A 129 -8.90 4.86 -15.51
C ILE A 129 -7.96 5.97 -15.96
N GLY A 130 -7.68 6.93 -15.07
CA GLY A 130 -6.79 8.07 -15.35
C GLY A 130 -5.30 7.72 -15.33
N TYR A 131 -4.96 6.46 -15.02
CA TYR A 131 -3.57 6.00 -14.84
C TYR A 131 -2.77 6.86 -13.85
N VAL A 132 -3.41 7.25 -12.74
CA VAL A 132 -2.80 7.98 -11.62
C VAL A 132 -3.00 7.22 -10.28
N ALA A 133 -3.30 5.93 -10.35
CA ALA A 133 -3.54 5.09 -9.17
C ALA A 133 -2.32 5.06 -8.23
N ASN A 134 -1.11 5.12 -8.76
CA ASN A 134 0.12 5.17 -7.98
C ASN A 134 0.21 6.43 -7.08
N TRP A 135 -0.14 7.59 -7.61
CA TRP A 135 -0.15 8.84 -6.85
C TRP A 135 -1.29 8.87 -5.83
N ARG A 136 -2.46 8.32 -6.21
CA ARG A 136 -3.59 8.20 -5.29
C ARG A 136 -3.26 7.27 -4.12
N LEU A 137 -2.64 6.12 -4.36
CA LEU A 137 -2.24 5.19 -3.29
C LEU A 137 -1.25 5.86 -2.33
N TRP A 138 -0.21 6.50 -2.84
CA TRP A 138 0.71 7.23 -1.98
C TRP A 138 0.01 8.32 -1.14
N THR A 139 -0.95 9.07 -1.71
CA THR A 139 -1.66 10.13 -0.97
C THR A 139 -2.77 9.58 -0.07
N ALA A 140 -3.33 8.40 -0.35
CA ALA A 140 -4.36 7.77 0.46
C ALA A 140 -3.80 7.08 1.71
N ASP A 141 -2.60 6.47 1.62
CA ASP A 141 -1.95 5.80 2.75
C ASP A 141 -1.52 6.76 3.86
N VAL A 142 -1.58 8.06 3.64
CA VAL A 142 -1.37 9.09 4.67
C VAL A 142 -2.62 9.31 5.54
N SER A 143 -3.76 8.70 5.19
CA SER A 143 -5.01 8.81 5.96
C SER A 143 -5.04 7.74 7.05
N TYR A 144 -5.38 8.14 8.27
CA TYR A 144 -5.54 7.22 9.40
C TYR A 144 -6.51 6.06 9.10
N GLY A 145 -7.58 6.33 8.35
CA GLY A 145 -8.54 5.29 7.95
C GLY A 145 -7.97 4.21 7.05
N SER A 146 -6.90 4.50 6.31
CA SER A 146 -6.24 3.49 5.46
C SER A 146 -5.60 2.36 6.27
N LEU A 147 -5.20 2.64 7.50
CA LEU A 147 -4.59 1.67 8.42
C LEU A 147 -5.58 0.57 8.88
N PHE A 148 -6.89 0.85 8.83
CA PHE A 148 -7.96 -0.08 9.22
C PHE A 148 -8.73 -0.65 8.03
N SER A 149 -8.49 -0.15 6.82
CA SER A 149 -9.24 -0.57 5.65
C SER A 149 -8.63 -1.82 5.01
N ASP A 150 -9.48 -2.71 4.56
CA ASP A 150 -9.06 -3.79 3.67
C ASP A 150 -8.35 -3.21 2.44
N PRO A 151 -7.37 -3.92 1.88
CA PRO A 151 -6.68 -3.47 0.68
C PRO A 151 -7.65 -3.11 -0.44
N THR A 152 -7.43 -1.96 -1.09
CA THR A 152 -8.27 -1.56 -2.23
C THR A 152 -8.22 -2.60 -3.36
N PRO A 153 -9.35 -2.96 -3.95
CA PRO A 153 -9.38 -3.90 -5.07
C PRO A 153 -8.66 -3.36 -6.33
N PHE A 154 -8.26 -2.10 -6.32
CA PHE A 154 -7.52 -1.44 -7.39
C PHE A 154 -6.02 -1.28 -7.10
N GLN A 155 -5.51 -1.78 -5.98
CA GLN A 155 -4.12 -1.57 -5.57
C GLN A 155 -3.12 -1.90 -6.69
N HIS A 156 -3.27 -3.03 -7.35
CA HIS A 156 -2.37 -3.47 -8.43
C HIS A 156 -2.30 -2.54 -9.66
N PHE A 157 -3.24 -1.56 -9.80
CA PHE A 157 -3.19 -0.58 -10.89
C PHE A 157 -2.04 0.43 -10.78
N TRP A 158 -1.37 0.53 -9.61
CA TRP A 158 -0.27 1.47 -9.44
C TRP A 158 0.88 1.27 -10.45
N SER A 159 1.27 0.04 -10.70
CA SER A 159 2.36 -0.25 -11.63
C SER A 159 1.96 -0.03 -13.09
N LEU A 160 0.70 -0.35 -13.43
CA LEU A 160 0.14 -0.05 -14.75
C LEU A 160 0.08 1.46 -14.98
N ALA A 161 -0.22 2.25 -13.95
CA ALA A 161 -0.20 3.71 -14.04
C ALA A 161 1.20 4.24 -14.41
N ILE A 162 2.26 3.76 -13.74
CA ILE A 162 3.64 4.16 -14.06
C ILE A 162 4.01 3.76 -15.51
N GLU A 163 3.66 2.56 -15.95
CA GLU A 163 3.92 2.12 -17.32
C GLU A 163 3.19 2.98 -18.36
N GLU A 164 1.91 3.28 -18.15
CA GLU A 164 1.13 4.07 -19.10
C GLU A 164 1.59 5.54 -19.13
N GLN A 165 1.93 6.14 -17.98
CA GLN A 165 2.57 7.45 -17.92
C GLN A 165 3.86 7.48 -18.76
N PHE A 166 4.68 6.44 -18.64
CA PHE A 166 5.87 6.29 -19.48
C PHE A 166 5.52 6.15 -20.97
N TYR A 167 4.49 5.39 -21.34
CA TYR A 167 4.06 5.22 -22.73
C TYR A 167 3.48 6.48 -23.36
N VAL A 168 2.96 7.40 -22.54
CA VAL A 168 2.48 8.71 -23.03
C VAL A 168 3.67 9.67 -23.25
N VAL A 169 4.57 9.78 -22.28
CA VAL A 169 5.63 10.80 -22.28
C VAL A 169 6.84 10.37 -23.12
N PHE A 170 7.29 9.14 -22.97
CA PHE A 170 8.56 8.71 -23.54
C PHE A 170 8.62 8.74 -25.08
N PRO A 171 7.58 8.42 -25.87
CA PRO A 171 7.62 8.56 -27.32
C PRO A 171 7.88 9.99 -27.78
N ILE A 172 7.34 10.99 -27.07
CA ILE A 172 7.57 12.41 -27.35
C ILE A 172 9.04 12.75 -27.09
N VAL A 173 9.59 12.29 -25.95
CA VAL A 173 11.00 12.47 -25.60
C VAL A 173 11.91 11.85 -26.66
N VAL A 174 11.58 10.64 -27.16
CA VAL A 174 12.34 9.99 -28.23
C VAL A 174 12.33 10.83 -29.50
N VAL A 175 11.16 11.31 -29.96
CA VAL A 175 11.06 12.16 -31.16
C VAL A 175 11.94 13.40 -31.01
N VAL A 176 11.81 14.11 -29.90
CA VAL A 176 12.56 15.36 -29.65
C VAL A 176 14.07 15.10 -29.61
N LEU A 177 14.51 14.20 -28.74
CA LEU A 177 15.95 13.98 -28.54
C LEU A 177 16.63 13.32 -29.75
N MET A 178 15.94 12.40 -30.45
CA MET A 178 16.47 11.79 -31.68
C MET A 178 16.60 12.81 -32.82
N ARG A 179 15.70 13.80 -32.89
CA ARG A 179 15.74 14.87 -33.91
C ARG A 179 16.88 15.85 -33.65
N PHE A 180 17.21 16.19 -32.42
CA PHE A 180 18.21 17.20 -32.08
C PHE A 180 19.61 16.65 -31.88
N GLY A 181 19.80 15.42 -31.43
CA GLY A 181 21.12 14.87 -31.12
C GLY A 181 21.23 13.36 -31.29
N GLY A 182 20.21 12.73 -31.87
CA GLY A 182 20.21 11.32 -32.18
C GLY A 182 20.32 10.43 -30.93
N ARG A 183 20.78 9.18 -31.15
CA ARG A 183 20.91 8.16 -30.11
C ARG A 183 21.79 8.58 -28.93
N ARG A 184 22.84 9.38 -29.19
CA ARG A 184 23.79 9.78 -28.13
C ARG A 184 23.11 10.71 -27.14
N LEU A 185 22.39 11.72 -27.63
CA LEU A 185 21.62 12.64 -26.77
C LEU A 185 20.53 11.90 -26.00
N LEU A 186 19.78 11.00 -26.67
CA LEU A 186 18.77 10.19 -26.00
C LEU A 186 19.38 9.32 -24.89
N ALA A 187 20.50 8.65 -25.15
CA ALA A 187 21.16 7.79 -24.16
C ALA A 187 21.70 8.61 -22.97
N SER A 188 22.36 9.75 -23.22
CA SER A 188 22.89 10.60 -22.14
C SER A 188 21.77 11.21 -21.29
N SER A 189 20.67 11.65 -21.91
CA SER A 189 19.50 12.16 -21.19
C SER A 189 18.82 11.07 -20.35
N CYS A 190 18.66 9.86 -20.88
CA CYS A 190 18.10 8.74 -20.13
C CYS A 190 19.01 8.32 -18.97
N MET A 191 20.34 8.36 -19.16
CA MET A 191 21.31 8.06 -18.12
C MET A 191 21.25 9.11 -16.99
N ALA A 192 21.20 10.39 -17.34
CA ALA A 192 21.03 11.47 -16.38
C ALA A 192 19.69 11.36 -15.62
N ALA A 193 18.59 11.09 -16.32
CA ALA A 193 17.27 10.90 -15.71
C ALA A 193 17.24 9.67 -14.77
N ALA A 194 17.90 8.57 -15.13
CA ALA A 194 18.04 7.41 -14.26
C ALA A 194 18.84 7.74 -12.99
N ALA A 195 19.93 8.48 -13.12
CA ALA A 195 20.72 8.93 -11.98
C ALA A 195 19.91 9.84 -11.05
N VAL A 196 19.13 10.78 -11.60
CA VAL A 196 18.21 11.65 -10.83
C VAL A 196 17.14 10.81 -10.12
N SER A 197 16.54 9.85 -10.81
CA SER A 197 15.53 8.96 -10.22
C SER A 197 16.08 8.18 -9.02
N ILE A 198 17.31 7.64 -9.14
CA ILE A 198 17.99 6.92 -8.04
C ILE A 198 18.33 7.88 -6.90
N ALA A 199 18.77 9.11 -7.21
CA ALA A 199 19.04 10.12 -6.19
C ALA A 199 17.76 10.52 -5.43
N LEU A 200 16.64 10.72 -6.12
CA LEU A 200 15.33 11.00 -5.50
C LEU A 200 14.88 9.83 -4.61
N MET A 201 15.04 8.60 -5.07
CA MET A 201 14.77 7.40 -4.27
C MET A 201 15.58 7.41 -2.97
N TRP A 202 16.86 7.70 -3.05
CA TRP A 202 17.74 7.73 -1.89
C TRP A 202 17.43 8.90 -0.93
N LEU A 203 17.08 10.08 -1.46
CA LEU A 203 16.69 11.23 -0.65
C LEU A 203 15.35 11.03 0.08
N GLN A 204 14.48 10.21 -0.46
CA GLN A 204 13.15 9.94 0.07
C GLN A 204 13.05 8.55 0.76
N GLN A 205 14.18 7.93 1.10
CA GLN A 205 14.24 6.57 1.64
C GLN A 205 13.50 6.37 2.97
N SER A 206 13.18 7.42 3.69
CA SER A 206 12.39 7.38 4.93
C SER A 206 10.90 7.17 4.68
N ASP A 207 10.39 7.57 3.51
CA ASP A 207 9.01 7.32 3.06
C ASP A 207 9.02 6.20 2.01
N PHE A 208 8.83 4.96 2.48
CA PHE A 208 8.87 3.79 1.59
C PHE A 208 7.75 3.85 0.54
N ASP A 209 6.55 4.27 0.89
CA ASP A 209 5.41 4.34 -0.03
C ASP A 209 5.65 5.38 -1.12
N ARG A 210 6.24 6.52 -0.77
CA ARG A 210 6.69 7.52 -1.73
C ARG A 210 7.71 6.96 -2.72
N VAL A 211 8.67 6.19 -2.23
CA VAL A 211 9.68 5.52 -3.06
C VAL A 211 9.04 4.45 -3.94
N TYR A 212 8.11 3.67 -3.38
CA TYR A 212 7.52 2.51 -4.05
C TYR A 212 6.50 2.90 -5.13
N TYR A 213 5.64 3.90 -4.86
CA TYR A 213 4.59 4.35 -5.77
C TYR A 213 5.01 5.52 -6.67
N GLY A 214 6.08 6.24 -6.36
CA GLY A 214 6.50 7.42 -7.12
C GLY A 214 6.97 7.07 -8.54
N THR A 215 6.42 7.72 -9.57
CA THR A 215 6.87 7.54 -10.95
C THR A 215 8.31 8.00 -11.12
N ASP A 216 8.68 9.11 -10.50
CA ASP A 216 10.01 9.72 -10.55
C ASP A 216 11.09 8.87 -9.85
N THR A 217 10.74 8.16 -8.76
CA THR A 217 11.64 7.24 -8.05
C THR A 217 11.80 5.90 -8.77
N ARG A 218 10.77 5.44 -9.50
CA ARG A 218 10.74 4.14 -10.17
C ARG A 218 11.13 4.18 -11.65
N VAL A 219 11.16 5.36 -12.28
CA VAL A 219 11.45 5.46 -13.74
C VAL A 219 12.84 4.95 -14.13
N ALA A 220 13.82 4.92 -13.21
CA ALA A 220 15.13 4.35 -13.44
C ALA A 220 15.07 2.90 -13.96
N GLU A 221 14.13 2.10 -13.48
CA GLU A 221 13.94 0.70 -13.88
C GLU A 221 13.52 0.57 -15.35
N LEU A 222 12.62 1.45 -15.81
CA LEU A 222 12.27 1.55 -17.24
C LEU A 222 13.45 2.05 -18.06
N LEU A 223 14.18 3.06 -17.54
CA LEU A 223 15.31 3.66 -18.25
C LEU A 223 16.50 2.71 -18.42
N PHE A 224 16.72 1.75 -17.52
CA PHE A 224 17.71 0.69 -17.76
C PHE A 224 17.33 -0.18 -18.96
N GLY A 225 16.05 -0.48 -19.13
CA GLY A 225 15.56 -1.13 -20.34
C GLY A 225 15.76 -0.30 -21.60
N VAL A 226 15.52 1.03 -21.51
CA VAL A 226 15.79 1.99 -22.60
C VAL A 226 17.26 1.97 -23.00
N LEU A 227 18.17 2.10 -22.04
CA LEU A 227 19.62 2.09 -22.28
C LEU A 227 20.10 0.79 -22.92
N LEU A 228 19.58 -0.35 -22.43
CA LEU A 228 19.84 -1.64 -23.06
C LEU A 228 19.37 -1.67 -24.53
N ALA A 229 18.18 -1.14 -24.82
CA ALA A 229 17.64 -1.13 -26.17
C ALA A 229 18.49 -0.26 -27.13
N LEU A 230 18.90 0.92 -26.67
CA LEU A 230 19.76 1.82 -27.43
C LEU A 230 21.13 1.16 -27.76
N TRP A 231 21.71 0.49 -26.79
CA TRP A 231 22.96 -0.24 -26.99
C TRP A 231 22.77 -1.45 -27.89
N TRP A 232 21.71 -2.24 -27.69
CA TRP A 232 21.42 -3.46 -28.44
C TRP A 232 21.12 -3.19 -29.92
N SER A 233 20.31 -2.18 -30.23
CA SER A 233 19.90 -1.83 -31.59
C SER A 233 21.04 -1.24 -32.45
N GLY A 234 22.08 -0.70 -31.81
CA GLY A 234 23.27 -0.18 -32.48
C GLY A 234 24.25 -1.23 -33.00
N ARG A 235 24.08 -2.50 -32.64
CA ARG A 235 25.00 -3.57 -33.02
C ARG A 235 24.46 -4.39 -34.18
N ARG A 236 25.21 -4.42 -35.32
CA ARG A 236 24.96 -5.38 -36.41
C ARG A 236 25.18 -6.79 -35.87
N ARG A 237 24.15 -7.62 -35.91
CA ARG A 237 24.20 -9.02 -35.50
C ARG A 237 25.03 -9.82 -36.51
N ASN A 238 26.27 -10.13 -36.20
CA ASN A 238 26.98 -11.25 -36.85
C ASN A 238 26.46 -12.55 -36.21
N THR A 239 25.57 -13.25 -36.92
CA THR A 239 24.82 -14.43 -36.40
C THR A 239 25.55 -15.77 -36.68
N THR A 240 26.83 -15.80 -36.97
CA THR A 240 27.42 -16.99 -37.66
C THR A 240 28.53 -17.73 -36.94
N THR A 241 28.84 -17.52 -35.68
CA THR A 241 29.75 -18.47 -34.98
C THR A 241 29.44 -18.55 -33.51
N ARG A 242 29.15 -19.76 -33.04
CA ARG A 242 29.08 -20.11 -31.63
C ARG A 242 30.51 -20.01 -31.06
N THR A 243 30.78 -18.95 -30.33
CA THR A 243 32.07 -18.71 -29.70
C THR A 243 32.01 -19.14 -28.22
N SER A 244 33.14 -19.46 -27.61
CA SER A 244 33.27 -19.77 -26.18
C SER A 244 32.68 -18.68 -25.27
N SER A 245 32.48 -17.48 -25.78
CA SER A 245 31.77 -16.40 -25.06
C SER A 245 30.28 -16.63 -24.87
N GLU A 246 29.61 -17.51 -25.63
CA GLU A 246 28.17 -17.78 -25.46
C GLU A 246 27.89 -18.54 -24.17
N SER A 247 28.76 -19.45 -23.77
CA SER A 247 28.64 -20.16 -22.49
C SER A 247 28.77 -19.22 -21.28
N LEU A 248 29.64 -18.20 -21.37
CA LEU A 248 29.80 -17.20 -20.33
C LEU A 248 28.53 -16.35 -20.17
N PHE A 249 27.90 -15.94 -21.28
CA PHE A 249 26.63 -15.19 -21.19
C PHE A 249 25.49 -16.03 -20.64
N ASP A 250 25.39 -17.31 -20.97
CA ASP A 250 24.42 -18.22 -20.37
C ASP A 250 24.64 -18.30 -18.85
N VAL A 251 25.88 -18.46 -18.37
CA VAL A 251 26.23 -18.47 -16.96
C VAL A 251 25.83 -17.16 -16.29
N LEU A 252 26.15 -16.01 -16.88
CA LEU A 252 25.76 -14.69 -16.33
C LEU A 252 24.23 -14.51 -16.26
N GLY A 253 23.50 -14.99 -17.27
CA GLY A 253 22.04 -14.96 -17.28
C GLY A 253 21.44 -15.81 -16.17
N PHE A 254 21.93 -17.05 -16.00
CA PHE A 254 21.50 -17.93 -14.91
C PHE A 254 21.89 -17.39 -13.54
N ALA A 255 23.08 -16.80 -13.40
CA ALA A 255 23.50 -16.15 -12.15
C ALA A 255 22.57 -14.96 -11.80
N ALA A 256 22.21 -14.13 -12.80
CA ALA A 256 21.25 -13.04 -12.58
C ALA A 256 19.88 -13.56 -12.11
N ILE A 257 19.35 -14.60 -12.76
CA ILE A 257 18.08 -15.22 -12.34
C ILE A 257 18.21 -15.84 -10.94
N PHE A 258 19.31 -16.48 -10.63
CA PHE A 258 19.56 -17.06 -9.31
C PHE A 258 19.54 -15.99 -8.22
N VAL A 259 20.20 -14.85 -8.43
CA VAL A 259 20.16 -13.72 -7.48
C VAL A 259 18.75 -13.13 -7.38
N ILE A 260 18.02 -13.00 -8.49
CA ILE A 260 16.61 -12.59 -8.52
C ILE A 260 15.75 -13.53 -7.65
N LEU A 261 15.92 -14.84 -7.79
CA LEU A 261 15.19 -15.82 -6.98
C LEU A 261 15.58 -15.73 -5.49
N ILE A 262 16.88 -15.57 -5.17
CA ILE A 262 17.32 -15.31 -3.80
C ILE A 262 16.62 -14.05 -3.23
N ALA A 263 16.50 -12.98 -4.01
CA ALA A 263 15.79 -11.79 -3.60
C ALA A 263 14.31 -12.09 -3.31
N TRP A 264 13.66 -12.95 -4.11
CA TRP A 264 12.27 -13.35 -3.85
C TRP A 264 12.10 -14.10 -2.52
N PHE A 265 13.09 -14.90 -2.11
CA PHE A 265 13.04 -15.61 -0.83
C PHE A 265 13.34 -14.71 0.38
N ASN A 266 14.16 -13.67 0.22
CA ASN A 266 14.73 -12.96 1.36
C ASN A 266 14.24 -11.53 1.54
N THR A 267 13.66 -10.90 0.51
CA THR A 267 13.31 -9.48 0.56
C THR A 267 11.84 -9.27 0.90
N ALA A 268 11.56 -8.68 2.06
CA ALA A 268 10.22 -8.23 2.39
C ALA A 268 9.91 -6.88 1.70
N GLU A 269 8.61 -6.56 1.51
CA GLU A 269 8.17 -5.37 0.77
C GLU A 269 8.70 -4.07 1.41
N ALA A 270 8.58 -3.92 2.72
CA ALA A 270 9.05 -2.75 3.46
C ALA A 270 10.54 -2.77 3.84
N SER A 271 11.37 -3.62 3.19
CA SER A 271 12.80 -3.69 3.50
C SER A 271 13.51 -2.37 3.18
N PRO A 272 14.18 -1.72 4.16
CA PRO A 272 14.88 -0.43 3.95
C PRO A 272 15.95 -0.50 2.85
N GLY A 273 16.53 -1.67 2.62
CA GLY A 273 17.51 -1.91 1.55
C GLY A 273 16.97 -1.64 0.14
N LEU A 274 15.66 -1.77 -0.07
CA LEU A 274 15.03 -1.51 -1.38
C LEU A 274 15.16 -0.03 -1.76
N ALA A 275 14.79 0.87 -0.87
CA ALA A 275 14.90 2.32 -1.07
C ALA A 275 16.37 2.79 -1.14
N ARG A 276 17.30 2.08 -0.49
CA ARG A 276 18.75 2.38 -0.48
C ARG A 276 19.50 1.86 -1.70
N GLY A 277 18.81 1.46 -2.75
CA GLY A 277 19.40 1.02 -4.02
C GLY A 277 19.07 -0.41 -4.41
N GLY A 278 18.32 -1.16 -3.60
CA GLY A 278 17.92 -2.54 -3.91
C GLY A 278 17.06 -2.63 -5.17
N LEU A 279 16.12 -1.70 -5.38
CA LEU A 279 15.26 -1.67 -6.57
C LEU A 279 16.05 -1.42 -7.87
N PRO A 280 16.93 -0.40 -7.97
CA PRO A 280 17.81 -0.24 -9.14
C PRO A 280 18.73 -1.44 -9.39
N LEU A 281 19.28 -2.03 -8.34
CA LEU A 281 20.14 -3.23 -8.47
C LEU A 281 19.35 -4.41 -9.05
N TYR A 282 18.14 -4.64 -8.57
CA TYR A 282 17.26 -5.68 -9.12
C TYR A 282 16.92 -5.43 -10.58
N ALA A 283 16.66 -4.17 -10.96
CA ALA A 283 16.41 -3.80 -12.35
C ALA A 283 17.65 -3.99 -13.25
N LEU A 284 18.87 -3.77 -12.74
CA LEU A 284 20.12 -4.10 -13.45
C LEU A 284 20.27 -5.61 -13.68
N LEU A 285 19.94 -6.46 -12.69
CA LEU A 285 19.90 -7.91 -12.85
C LEU A 285 18.87 -8.32 -13.90
N SER A 286 17.68 -7.71 -13.88
CA SER A 286 16.66 -7.91 -14.90
C SER A 286 17.17 -7.47 -16.30
N THR A 287 17.89 -6.35 -16.38
CA THR A 287 18.50 -5.87 -17.62
C THR A 287 19.50 -6.89 -18.18
N LEU A 288 20.32 -7.48 -17.32
CA LEU A 288 21.27 -8.54 -17.72
C LEU A 288 20.54 -9.79 -18.22
N ALA A 289 19.50 -10.25 -17.50
CA ALA A 289 18.69 -11.39 -17.93
C ALA A 289 18.00 -11.14 -19.29
N ILE A 290 17.43 -9.95 -19.49
CA ILE A 290 16.82 -9.52 -20.77
C ILE A 290 17.86 -9.51 -21.88
N TYR A 291 19.05 -8.98 -21.62
CA TYR A 291 20.15 -8.97 -22.60
C TYR A 291 20.53 -10.39 -23.03
N VAL A 292 20.75 -11.29 -22.05
CA VAL A 292 21.12 -12.68 -22.37
C VAL A 292 19.99 -13.39 -23.12
N ALA A 293 18.72 -13.13 -22.78
CA ALA A 293 17.58 -13.68 -23.50
C ALA A 293 17.50 -13.25 -24.98
N THR A 294 18.14 -12.14 -25.38
CA THR A 294 18.23 -11.73 -26.78
C THR A 294 19.29 -12.49 -27.57
N ARG A 295 20.13 -13.29 -26.91
CA ARG A 295 21.23 -14.06 -27.55
C ARG A 295 20.80 -15.50 -27.78
N ALA A 296 21.45 -16.16 -28.73
CA ALA A 296 21.26 -17.59 -28.93
C ALA A 296 22.09 -18.35 -27.88
N GLY A 297 21.47 -19.17 -27.05
CA GLY A 297 22.13 -19.95 -26.01
C GLY A 297 21.19 -20.89 -25.27
N MET A 298 21.70 -21.55 -24.25
CA MET A 298 20.90 -22.43 -23.38
C MET A 298 19.87 -21.62 -22.55
N PHE A 299 20.28 -20.45 -22.06
CA PHE A 299 19.41 -19.54 -21.33
C PHE A 299 18.16 -19.19 -22.14
N SER A 300 18.33 -18.71 -23.36
CA SER A 300 17.21 -18.32 -24.21
C SER A 300 16.31 -19.50 -24.58
N ARG A 301 16.85 -20.73 -24.71
CA ARG A 301 16.04 -21.93 -24.97
C ARG A 301 15.18 -22.30 -23.76
N ILE A 302 15.72 -22.23 -22.56
CA ILE A 302 15.00 -22.50 -21.31
C ILE A 302 13.87 -21.48 -21.13
N PHE A 303 14.15 -20.19 -21.28
CA PHE A 303 13.11 -19.16 -21.17
C PHE A 303 12.15 -19.12 -22.37
N ALA A 304 12.49 -19.73 -23.51
CA ALA A 304 11.56 -19.96 -24.61
C ALA A 304 10.66 -21.19 -24.41
N ASN A 305 10.70 -21.84 -23.25
CA ASN A 305 9.82 -22.95 -22.88
C ASN A 305 8.34 -22.58 -23.08
N PRO A 306 7.49 -23.47 -23.65
CA PRO A 306 6.10 -23.17 -23.92
C PRO A 306 5.30 -22.70 -22.68
N ALA A 307 5.51 -23.29 -21.51
CA ALA A 307 4.77 -22.93 -20.30
C ALA A 307 5.06 -21.48 -19.86
N LEU A 308 6.36 -21.09 -19.78
CA LEU A 308 6.75 -19.73 -19.45
C LEU A 308 6.28 -18.72 -20.51
N ARG A 309 6.35 -19.09 -21.79
CA ARG A 309 5.87 -18.23 -22.88
C ARG A 309 4.37 -18.00 -22.79
N TRP A 310 3.57 -19.03 -22.52
CA TRP A 310 2.14 -18.89 -22.34
C TRP A 310 1.81 -18.01 -21.14
N ALA A 311 2.49 -18.20 -20.01
CA ALA A 311 2.36 -17.30 -18.86
C ALA A 311 2.71 -15.86 -19.25
N GLY A 312 3.77 -15.64 -20.05
CA GLY A 312 4.17 -14.31 -20.53
C GLY A 312 3.19 -13.70 -21.54
N LEU A 313 2.59 -14.48 -22.41
CA LEU A 313 1.56 -14.00 -23.35
C LEU A 313 0.29 -13.56 -22.62
N LEU A 314 -0.10 -14.29 -21.57
CA LEU A 314 -1.26 -14.01 -20.73
C LEU A 314 -0.94 -13.08 -19.56
N SER A 315 0.34 -12.65 -19.39
CA SER A 315 0.79 -11.93 -18.19
C SER A 315 -0.01 -10.68 -17.87
N TYR A 316 -0.50 -9.97 -18.89
CA TYR A 316 -1.34 -8.79 -18.70
C TYR A 316 -2.69 -9.16 -18.06
N GLY A 317 -3.41 -10.13 -18.62
CA GLY A 317 -4.67 -10.59 -18.03
C GLY A 317 -4.46 -11.25 -16.67
N LEU A 318 -3.41 -12.07 -16.49
CA LEU A 318 -3.08 -12.66 -15.19
C LEU A 318 -2.82 -11.59 -14.14
N TYR A 319 -2.04 -10.55 -14.48
CA TYR A 319 -1.78 -9.43 -13.59
C TYR A 319 -3.04 -8.61 -13.29
N LEU A 320 -3.91 -8.41 -14.27
CA LEU A 320 -5.08 -7.57 -14.14
C LEU A 320 -6.18 -8.23 -13.27
N TYR A 321 -6.36 -9.55 -13.37
CA TYR A 321 -7.46 -10.25 -12.72
C TYR A 321 -7.08 -10.94 -11.41
N HIS A 322 -5.77 -11.19 -11.13
CA HIS A 322 -5.41 -11.95 -9.92
C HIS A 322 -5.80 -11.24 -8.63
N TRP A 323 -5.55 -9.93 -8.53
CA TRP A 323 -5.74 -9.19 -7.29
C TRP A 323 -7.21 -9.20 -6.82
N PRO A 324 -8.19 -8.77 -7.64
CA PRO A 324 -9.60 -8.87 -7.23
C PRO A 324 -10.04 -10.30 -6.96
N VAL A 325 -9.54 -11.30 -7.71
CA VAL A 325 -9.86 -12.71 -7.45
C VAL A 325 -9.28 -13.15 -6.09
N PHE A 326 -8.08 -12.74 -5.74
CA PHE A 326 -7.42 -13.13 -4.49
C PHE A 326 -8.08 -12.48 -3.28
N LEU A 327 -8.59 -11.25 -3.41
CA LEU A 327 -9.40 -10.60 -2.38
C LEU A 327 -10.78 -11.26 -2.21
N LEU A 328 -11.44 -11.61 -3.32
CA LEU A 328 -12.74 -12.28 -3.28
C LEU A 328 -12.67 -13.68 -2.67
N LEU A 329 -11.63 -14.43 -3.00
CA LEU A 329 -11.39 -15.79 -2.50
C LEU A 329 -10.40 -15.73 -1.34
N SER A 330 -10.78 -15.13 -0.21
CA SER A 330 -9.97 -15.11 1.02
C SER A 330 -10.08 -16.43 1.79
N GLN A 331 -9.16 -16.68 2.73
CA GLN A 331 -9.24 -17.83 3.63
C GLN A 331 -10.52 -17.80 4.46
N ASP A 332 -10.90 -16.63 4.98
CA ASP A 332 -12.09 -16.43 5.81
C ASP A 332 -13.38 -16.74 5.06
N ARG A 333 -13.45 -16.39 3.78
CA ARG A 333 -14.65 -16.66 2.95
C ARG A 333 -14.74 -18.08 2.45
N THR A 334 -13.61 -18.76 2.28
CA THR A 334 -13.58 -20.09 1.64
C THR A 334 -13.34 -21.22 2.64
N GLY A 335 -12.77 -20.96 3.82
CA GLY A 335 -12.35 -21.97 4.78
C GLY A 335 -11.19 -22.84 4.30
N LEU A 336 -10.57 -22.52 3.16
CA LEU A 336 -9.50 -23.34 2.57
C LEU A 336 -8.13 -22.93 3.14
N SER A 337 -7.27 -23.92 3.38
CA SER A 337 -5.86 -23.66 3.69
C SER A 337 -5.12 -23.09 2.47
N LEU A 338 -3.98 -22.43 2.71
CA LEU A 338 -3.24 -21.64 1.73
C LEU A 338 -2.97 -22.34 0.39
N GLY A 339 -2.51 -23.59 0.42
CA GLY A 339 -2.19 -24.35 -0.80
C GLY A 339 -3.40 -24.60 -1.72
N PRO A 340 -4.44 -25.28 -1.25
CA PRO A 340 -5.69 -25.48 -2.01
C PRO A 340 -6.31 -24.15 -2.45
N LEU A 341 -6.33 -23.14 -1.59
CA LEU A 341 -6.84 -21.80 -1.91
C LEU A 341 -6.08 -21.18 -3.08
N PHE A 342 -4.76 -21.25 -3.08
CA PHE A 342 -3.94 -20.72 -4.18
C PHE A 342 -4.25 -21.43 -5.51
N VAL A 343 -4.43 -22.76 -5.49
CA VAL A 343 -4.83 -23.51 -6.70
C VAL A 343 -6.17 -23.02 -7.24
N VAL A 344 -7.17 -22.83 -6.37
CA VAL A 344 -8.49 -22.31 -6.79
C VAL A 344 -8.37 -20.89 -7.34
N ARG A 345 -7.65 -20.01 -6.66
CA ARG A 345 -7.34 -18.64 -7.11
C ARG A 345 -6.71 -18.64 -8.50
N MET A 346 -5.73 -19.52 -8.74
CA MET A 346 -5.04 -19.63 -10.02
C MET A 346 -5.96 -20.13 -11.13
N ILE A 347 -6.78 -21.16 -10.86
CA ILE A 347 -7.74 -21.68 -11.85
C ILE A 347 -8.71 -20.57 -12.27
N VAL A 348 -9.30 -19.86 -11.33
CA VAL A 348 -10.25 -18.76 -11.60
C VAL A 348 -9.55 -17.63 -12.35
N THR A 349 -8.38 -17.20 -11.91
CA THR A 349 -7.61 -16.13 -12.56
C THR A 349 -7.24 -16.49 -14.00
N ILE A 350 -6.74 -17.70 -14.23
CA ILE A 350 -6.40 -18.19 -15.57
C ILE A 350 -7.64 -18.27 -16.46
N ALA A 351 -8.75 -18.78 -15.95
CA ALA A 351 -10.00 -18.86 -16.70
C ALA A 351 -10.50 -17.48 -17.15
N ILE A 352 -10.51 -16.50 -16.24
CA ILE A 352 -10.90 -15.12 -16.56
C ILE A 352 -9.91 -14.49 -17.54
N ALA A 353 -8.60 -14.66 -17.34
CA ALA A 353 -7.57 -14.14 -18.24
C ALA A 353 -7.69 -14.73 -19.66
N LEU A 354 -7.95 -16.02 -19.79
CA LEU A 354 -8.19 -16.68 -21.09
C LEU A 354 -9.48 -16.15 -21.74
N ALA A 355 -10.56 -16.06 -20.99
CA ALA A 355 -11.82 -15.52 -21.50
C ALA A 355 -11.62 -14.08 -22.01
N SER A 356 -10.98 -13.23 -21.22
CA SER A 356 -10.64 -11.85 -21.62
C SER A 356 -9.76 -11.83 -22.88
N TYR A 357 -8.73 -12.66 -22.92
CA TYR A 357 -7.81 -12.71 -24.05
C TYR A 357 -8.53 -13.07 -25.36
N PHE A 358 -9.37 -14.11 -25.35
CA PHE A 358 -10.03 -14.58 -26.57
C PHE A 358 -11.28 -13.78 -26.95
N LEU A 359 -12.05 -13.34 -25.96
CA LEU A 359 -13.34 -12.68 -26.20
C LEU A 359 -13.24 -11.15 -26.33
N LEU A 360 -12.21 -10.53 -25.71
CA LEU A 360 -12.09 -9.08 -25.65
C LEU A 360 -10.80 -8.59 -26.34
N GLU A 361 -9.61 -9.06 -25.87
CA GLU A 361 -8.34 -8.51 -26.35
C GLU A 361 -8.05 -8.87 -27.82
N MET A 362 -8.16 -10.13 -28.18
CA MET A 362 -7.85 -10.62 -29.55
C MET A 362 -8.77 -10.02 -30.62
N PRO A 363 -10.10 -9.93 -30.45
CA PRO A 363 -10.99 -9.32 -31.42
C PRO A 363 -10.71 -7.84 -31.64
N VAL A 364 -10.42 -7.08 -30.56
CA VAL A 364 -10.05 -5.66 -30.68
C VAL A 364 -8.69 -5.48 -31.35
N ARG A 365 -7.70 -6.31 -31.01
CA ARG A 365 -6.35 -6.27 -31.60
C ARG A 365 -6.35 -6.60 -33.10
N ARG A 366 -7.18 -7.55 -33.51
CA ARG A 366 -7.34 -7.96 -34.93
C ARG A 366 -8.20 -6.99 -35.74
N GLY A 367 -8.85 -6.03 -35.08
CA GLY A 367 -9.71 -5.06 -35.75
C GLY A 367 -11.07 -5.63 -36.19
N THR A 368 -11.44 -6.81 -35.67
CA THR A 368 -12.76 -7.41 -35.98
C THR A 368 -13.91 -6.68 -35.32
N LEU A 369 -13.70 -6.09 -34.13
CA LEU A 369 -14.68 -5.26 -33.43
C LEU A 369 -14.58 -3.79 -33.81
N PHE A 370 -13.35 -3.28 -34.06
CA PHE A 370 -13.10 -1.87 -34.40
C PHE A 370 -12.09 -1.80 -35.54
N SER A 371 -12.57 -1.56 -36.75
CA SER A 371 -11.76 -1.65 -37.98
C SER A 371 -10.82 -0.45 -38.19
N THR A 372 -11.13 0.71 -37.61
CA THR A 372 -10.34 1.93 -37.78
C THR A 372 -9.82 2.49 -36.44
N THR A 373 -8.79 3.33 -36.51
CA THR A 373 -8.27 4.03 -35.31
C THR A 373 -9.33 5.00 -34.71
N ARG A 374 -10.16 5.60 -35.56
CA ARG A 374 -11.27 6.44 -35.12
C ARG A 374 -12.33 5.65 -34.37
N SER A 375 -12.77 4.49 -34.89
CA SER A 375 -13.76 3.63 -34.23
C SER A 375 -13.23 3.07 -32.90
N ALA A 376 -11.94 2.72 -32.83
CA ALA A 376 -11.32 2.29 -31.58
C ALA A 376 -11.22 3.42 -30.55
N GLY A 377 -10.90 4.65 -31.00
CA GLY A 377 -10.86 5.83 -30.14
C GLY A 377 -12.25 6.20 -29.60
N SER A 378 -13.28 6.19 -30.47
CA SER A 378 -14.67 6.44 -30.04
C SER A 378 -15.16 5.37 -29.05
N ALA A 379 -14.86 4.09 -29.30
CA ALA A 379 -15.22 3.02 -28.39
C ALA A 379 -14.50 3.13 -27.03
N ALA A 380 -13.21 3.52 -27.03
CA ALA A 380 -12.48 3.78 -25.80
C ALA A 380 -13.11 4.94 -25.01
N LEU A 381 -13.45 6.04 -25.69
CA LEU A 381 -14.12 7.19 -25.07
C LEU A 381 -15.48 6.82 -24.48
N VAL A 382 -16.30 6.07 -25.21
CA VAL A 382 -17.59 5.58 -24.71
C VAL A 382 -17.38 4.65 -23.52
N GLY A 383 -16.41 3.75 -23.59
CA GLY A 383 -16.08 2.84 -22.48
C GLY A 383 -15.62 3.61 -21.23
N ILE A 384 -14.73 4.60 -21.39
CA ILE A 384 -14.29 5.48 -20.28
C ILE A 384 -15.50 6.21 -19.69
N SER A 385 -16.32 6.85 -20.55
CA SER A 385 -17.50 7.57 -20.10
C SER A 385 -18.49 6.67 -19.37
N ALA A 386 -18.72 5.45 -19.86
CA ALA A 386 -19.58 4.47 -19.20
C ALA A 386 -19.04 4.07 -17.82
N VAL A 387 -17.72 3.83 -17.68
CA VAL A 387 -17.13 3.50 -16.38
C VAL A 387 -17.13 4.69 -15.42
N VAL A 388 -16.91 5.91 -15.93
CA VAL A 388 -17.03 7.15 -15.13
C VAL A 388 -18.46 7.31 -14.62
N VAL A 389 -19.47 7.18 -15.50
CA VAL A 389 -20.88 7.25 -15.12
C VAL A 389 -21.22 6.15 -14.10
N CYS A 390 -20.72 4.94 -14.31
CA CYS A 390 -20.89 3.82 -13.38
C CYS A 390 -20.27 4.16 -12.00
N ALA A 391 -19.05 4.68 -11.97
CA ALA A 391 -18.37 5.08 -10.72
C ALA A 391 -19.17 6.14 -9.95
N PHE A 392 -19.74 7.12 -10.64
CA PHE A 392 -20.61 8.11 -9.99
C PHE A 392 -21.95 7.49 -9.56
N ALA A 393 -22.59 6.67 -10.42
CA ALA A 393 -23.91 6.09 -10.12
C ALA A 393 -23.87 5.15 -8.89
N ILE A 394 -22.89 4.26 -8.82
CA ILE A 394 -22.75 3.30 -7.69
C ILE A 394 -22.33 3.98 -6.40
N THR A 395 -21.79 5.19 -6.45
CA THR A 395 -21.29 5.95 -5.30
C THR A 395 -22.14 7.17 -4.94
N LEU A 396 -23.33 7.31 -5.53
CA LEU A 396 -24.28 8.38 -5.18
C LEU A 396 -24.74 8.32 -3.71
N HIS A 397 -24.81 7.12 -3.16
CA HIS A 397 -25.24 6.85 -1.80
C HIS A 397 -24.19 5.98 -1.09
N THR A 398 -22.93 6.42 -1.10
CA THR A 398 -21.90 5.73 -0.31
C THR A 398 -22.16 5.99 1.17
N PRO A 399 -22.13 4.96 2.02
CA PRO A 399 -22.14 5.18 3.45
C PRO A 399 -20.91 6.02 3.82
N VAL A 400 -21.09 6.92 4.77
CA VAL A 400 -19.96 7.64 5.39
C VAL A 400 -19.11 6.60 6.10
N SER A 401 -17.78 6.68 5.99
CA SER A 401 -16.89 5.82 6.76
C SER A 401 -17.28 5.85 8.24
N THR A 402 -17.40 4.69 8.82
CA THR A 402 -17.68 4.55 10.26
C THR A 402 -16.39 4.52 11.08
N VAL A 403 -15.24 4.46 10.43
CA VAL A 403 -13.93 4.50 11.09
C VAL A 403 -13.66 5.92 11.56
N PRO A 404 -13.49 6.15 12.84
CA PRO A 404 -13.09 7.44 13.40
C PRO A 404 -11.77 7.90 12.76
N TYR A 405 -11.66 9.19 12.52
CA TYR A 405 -10.45 9.82 11.92
C TYR A 405 -10.08 9.38 10.50
N ALA A 406 -10.94 8.57 9.84
CA ALA A 406 -10.67 7.98 8.52
C ALA A 406 -10.27 9.00 7.44
N ASN A 407 -10.81 10.21 7.51
CA ASN A 407 -10.58 11.28 6.55
C ASN A 407 -9.50 12.27 7.00
N MET A 408 -8.88 12.06 8.16
CA MET A 408 -7.84 12.95 8.67
C MET A 408 -6.44 12.39 8.35
N ARG A 409 -5.54 13.27 7.96
CA ARG A 409 -4.12 12.92 7.80
C ARG A 409 -3.46 12.81 9.18
N VAL A 410 -2.53 11.88 9.32
CA VAL A 410 -1.82 11.65 10.59
C VAL A 410 -1.13 12.94 11.09
N ASP A 411 -0.48 13.70 10.18
CA ASP A 411 0.14 14.98 10.50
C ASP A 411 -0.87 16.05 10.97
N GLN A 412 -2.09 16.05 10.45
CA GLN A 412 -3.16 16.96 10.91
C GLN A 412 -3.66 16.58 12.30
N ILE A 413 -3.72 15.28 12.60
CA ILE A 413 -4.11 14.79 13.91
C ILE A 413 -3.02 15.16 14.93
N GLU A 414 -1.76 14.91 14.61
CA GLU A 414 -0.62 15.29 15.45
C GLU A 414 -0.61 16.79 15.75
N SER A 415 -0.78 17.65 14.74
CA SER A 415 -0.82 19.11 14.93
C SER A 415 -2.00 19.59 15.79
N ARG A 416 -3.14 18.88 15.76
CA ARG A 416 -4.29 19.19 16.64
C ARG A 416 -4.08 18.72 18.08
N LEU A 417 -3.35 17.62 18.28
CA LEU A 417 -2.97 17.16 19.61
C LEU A 417 -1.95 18.10 20.26
N GLU A 418 -0.99 18.61 19.50
CA GLU A 418 -0.03 19.61 19.96
C GLU A 418 -0.71 20.89 20.47
N GLN A 419 -1.83 21.29 19.87
CA GLN A 419 -2.63 22.43 20.31
C GLN A 419 -3.33 22.22 21.67
N LEU A 420 -3.48 20.96 22.10
CA LEU A 420 -4.07 20.62 23.39
C LEU A 420 -3.05 20.60 24.53
N VAL A 421 -1.77 20.65 24.24
CA VAL A 421 -0.71 20.70 25.26
C VAL A 421 -0.75 22.04 25.97
N PRO A 422 -0.94 22.10 27.30
CA PRO A 422 -0.85 23.34 28.05
C PRO A 422 0.57 23.94 27.90
N GLN A 423 0.68 25.15 27.36
CA GLN A 423 1.96 25.84 27.17
C GLN A 423 2.51 26.50 28.48
N ASN A 424 2.10 26.00 29.63
CA ASN A 424 2.57 26.54 30.89
C ASN A 424 3.89 25.89 31.33
N PRO A 425 4.90 26.65 31.74
CA PRO A 425 6.14 26.08 32.22
C PRO A 425 5.89 25.21 33.45
N VAL A 426 6.53 24.05 33.51
CA VAL A 426 6.44 23.09 34.61
C VAL A 426 7.03 23.71 35.87
N ASP A 427 6.22 23.84 36.92
CA ASP A 427 6.74 24.13 38.26
C ASP A 427 7.22 22.81 38.89
N SER A 428 8.51 22.57 38.88
CA SER A 428 9.17 21.38 39.42
C SER A 428 9.00 21.15 40.91
N ASN A 429 8.34 22.06 41.64
CA ASN A 429 8.12 21.99 43.08
C ASN A 429 6.71 21.50 43.47
N SER A 430 5.85 21.12 42.51
CA SER A 430 4.52 20.62 42.82
C SER A 430 4.57 19.18 43.33
N PRO A 431 3.80 18.82 44.39
CA PRO A 431 3.75 17.44 44.86
C PRO A 431 3.06 16.50 43.85
N PRO A 432 3.38 15.18 43.85
CA PRO A 432 2.67 14.22 43.03
C PRO A 432 1.14 14.29 43.28
N PRO A 433 0.34 14.23 42.24
CA PRO A 433 0.49 13.68 40.90
C PRO A 433 0.53 14.75 39.79
N ALA A 434 1.35 15.69 39.91
CA ALA A 434 1.30 16.92 39.14
C ALA A 434 1.61 16.77 37.64
N ARG A 435 2.18 15.63 37.18
CA ARG A 435 2.73 15.53 35.82
C ARG A 435 2.34 14.20 35.17
N LEU A 436 1.19 14.24 34.52
CA LEU A 436 0.63 13.07 33.81
C LEU A 436 1.09 13.03 32.36
N TRP A 437 1.52 11.86 31.90
CA TRP A 437 1.79 11.59 30.50
C TRP A 437 0.87 10.51 29.96
N ILE A 438 0.11 10.81 28.90
CA ILE A 438 -0.84 9.87 28.26
C ILE A 438 -0.18 9.39 26.98
N ILE A 439 0.11 8.09 26.87
CA ILE A 439 0.82 7.46 25.77
C ILE A 439 -0.08 6.41 25.13
N GLY A 440 -0.13 6.37 23.79
CA GLY A 440 -0.82 5.29 23.13
C GLY A 440 -1.31 5.57 21.73
N ASP A 441 -2.27 4.77 21.31
CA ASP A 441 -2.89 4.83 19.99
C ASP A 441 -4.17 5.69 19.97
N SER A 442 -5.05 5.47 19.00
CA SER A 442 -6.34 6.18 18.89
C SER A 442 -7.26 5.94 20.09
N GLY A 443 -7.15 4.79 20.74
CA GLY A 443 -7.90 4.53 21.98
C GLY A 443 -7.44 5.42 23.12
N ALA A 444 -6.13 5.66 23.25
CA ALA A 444 -5.59 6.62 24.20
C ALA A 444 -6.04 8.06 23.85
N MET A 445 -6.15 8.40 22.56
CA MET A 445 -6.66 9.70 22.13
C MET A 445 -8.11 9.94 22.59
N ASP A 446 -8.97 8.94 22.48
CA ASP A 446 -10.38 9.08 22.90
C ASP A 446 -10.50 9.31 24.42
N VAL A 447 -9.65 8.69 25.22
CA VAL A 447 -9.70 8.84 26.68
C VAL A 447 -8.93 10.08 27.15
N SER A 448 -8.04 10.63 26.36
CA SER A 448 -7.15 11.74 26.74
C SER A 448 -7.88 12.97 27.30
N PRO A 449 -8.98 13.49 26.70
CA PRO A 449 -9.67 14.66 27.25
C PRO A 449 -10.28 14.40 28.62
N ALA A 450 -10.84 13.22 28.84
CA ALA A 450 -11.43 12.82 30.12
C ALA A 450 -10.34 12.60 31.19
N LEU A 451 -9.24 11.91 30.84
CA LEU A 451 -8.09 11.72 31.74
C LEU A 451 -7.47 13.05 32.14
N ALA A 452 -7.32 13.98 31.20
CA ALA A 452 -6.81 15.32 31.47
C ALA A 452 -7.70 16.07 32.47
N ALA A 453 -9.01 16.13 32.22
CA ALA A 453 -9.95 16.80 33.10
C ALA A 453 -10.02 16.16 34.51
N ALA A 454 -9.97 14.84 34.58
CA ALA A 454 -9.95 14.12 35.85
C ALA A 454 -8.62 14.35 36.61
N ALA A 455 -7.49 14.39 35.92
CA ALA A 455 -6.18 14.70 36.51
C ALA A 455 -6.11 16.16 37.01
N GLU A 456 -6.62 17.12 36.24
CA GLU A 456 -6.76 18.51 36.69
C GLU A 456 -7.60 18.63 37.97
N ALA A 457 -8.68 17.86 38.07
CA ALA A 457 -9.51 17.78 39.27
C ALA A 457 -8.76 17.20 40.49
N THR A 458 -7.67 16.48 40.31
CA THR A 458 -6.76 16.06 41.39
C THR A 458 -5.80 17.16 41.83
N GLY A 459 -5.62 18.22 41.02
CA GLY A 459 -4.64 19.26 41.18
C GLY A 459 -3.38 19.09 40.34
N ALA A 460 -3.43 18.24 39.31
CA ALA A 460 -2.32 18.07 38.36
C ALA A 460 -1.99 19.39 37.68
N SER A 461 -0.68 19.72 37.59
CA SER A 461 -0.21 20.98 37.03
C SER A 461 0.35 20.85 35.62
N SER A 462 0.60 19.61 35.17
CA SER A 462 1.15 19.33 33.85
C SER A 462 0.53 18.03 33.30
N ILE A 463 0.10 18.09 32.04
CA ILE A 463 -0.44 16.94 31.30
C ILE A 463 0.19 16.95 29.93
N VAL A 464 0.82 15.83 29.57
CA VAL A 464 1.46 15.64 28.25
C VAL A 464 0.66 14.62 27.46
N PHE A 465 0.28 15.00 26.26
CA PHE A 465 -0.42 14.11 25.32
C PHE A 465 0.58 13.49 24.36
N GLY A 466 0.88 12.21 24.53
CA GLY A 466 1.73 11.41 23.66
C GLY A 466 0.95 10.35 22.87
N ALA A 467 -0.37 10.47 22.85
CA ALA A 467 -1.24 9.57 22.08
C ALA A 467 -1.20 9.94 20.60
N ARG A 468 -0.96 8.94 19.74
CA ARG A 468 -0.88 9.11 18.28
C ARG A 468 -1.72 8.04 17.58
N PRO A 469 -2.48 8.39 16.53
CA PRO A 469 -3.19 7.39 15.76
C PRO A 469 -2.22 6.37 15.17
N GLY A 470 -2.57 5.09 15.25
CA GLY A 470 -1.72 4.04 14.69
C GLY A 470 -0.44 3.75 15.48
N PHE A 471 -0.30 4.26 16.70
CA PHE A 471 0.88 4.03 17.51
C PHE A 471 1.01 2.56 17.92
N GLY A 472 2.20 2.02 17.74
CA GLY A 472 2.68 0.75 18.27
C GLY A 472 4.18 0.83 18.49
N LEU A 473 4.71 0.07 19.42
CA LEU A 473 6.15 0.06 19.71
C LEU A 473 6.99 -0.53 18.58
N THR A 474 6.36 -1.27 17.65
CA THR A 474 7.04 -2.03 16.60
C THR A 474 6.71 -1.56 15.19
N ASN A 475 5.88 -0.55 15.02
CA ASN A 475 5.40 -0.09 13.71
C ASN A 475 6.19 1.08 13.09
N GLY A 476 7.47 1.26 13.48
CA GLY A 476 8.39 2.20 12.83
C GLY A 476 8.48 3.58 13.47
N VAL A 477 7.75 3.84 14.56
CA VAL A 477 7.90 5.08 15.35
C VAL A 477 9.20 5.02 16.17
N ASP A 478 10.03 6.06 16.10
CA ASP A 478 11.21 6.20 16.97
C ASP A 478 10.84 6.72 18.36
N TRP A 479 10.04 5.90 19.08
CA TRP A 479 9.59 6.23 20.44
C TRP A 479 10.75 6.40 21.43
N ARG A 480 11.90 5.77 21.21
CA ARG A 480 13.06 5.86 22.11
C ARG A 480 13.60 7.29 22.20
N SER A 481 13.78 7.90 21.06
CA SER A 481 14.23 9.30 20.96
C SER A 481 13.16 10.27 21.43
N ASP A 482 11.93 10.10 20.97
CA ASP A 482 10.79 10.96 21.31
C ASP A 482 10.51 10.94 22.82
N TRP A 483 10.50 9.77 23.44
CA TRP A 483 10.22 9.64 24.88
C TRP A 483 11.35 10.19 25.73
N SER A 484 12.61 9.99 25.33
CA SER A 484 13.76 10.57 26.03
C SER A 484 13.70 12.11 26.03
N ASN A 485 13.28 12.71 24.91
CA ASN A 485 13.08 14.16 24.81
C ASN A 485 11.93 14.61 25.72
N THR A 486 10.77 13.93 25.67
CA THR A 486 9.60 14.25 26.51
C THR A 486 9.92 14.13 28.00
N ILE A 487 10.65 13.10 28.43
CA ILE A 487 11.09 12.93 29.81
C ILE A 487 11.94 14.13 30.25
N SER A 488 12.90 14.53 29.41
CA SER A 488 13.81 15.63 29.74
C SER A 488 13.12 17.00 29.76
N GLU A 489 12.07 17.19 28.94
CA GLU A 489 11.35 18.47 28.80
C GLU A 489 10.25 18.65 29.86
N PHE A 490 9.47 17.59 30.13
CA PHE A 490 8.26 17.68 30.95
C PHE A 490 8.37 16.99 32.31
N ASP A 491 9.41 16.20 32.56
CA ASP A 491 9.65 15.47 33.81
C ASP A 491 8.38 14.78 34.38
N PRO A 492 7.67 13.92 33.59
CA PRO A 492 6.45 13.27 34.04
C PRO A 492 6.73 12.32 35.20
N ASN A 493 5.73 12.12 36.10
CA ASN A 493 5.84 11.19 37.21
C ASN A 493 4.83 10.02 37.15
N LEU A 494 3.83 10.13 36.27
CA LEU A 494 2.85 9.08 36.00
C LEU A 494 2.59 8.99 34.49
N ALA A 495 2.86 7.84 33.89
CA ALA A 495 2.51 7.53 32.51
C ALA A 495 1.28 6.59 32.47
N VAL A 496 0.29 6.94 31.69
CA VAL A 496 -0.85 6.06 31.35
C VAL A 496 -0.69 5.62 29.91
N MET A 497 -0.46 4.31 29.70
CA MET A 497 -0.16 3.72 28.42
C MET A 497 -1.34 2.85 27.95
N LEU A 498 -1.87 3.15 26.76
CA LEU A 498 -2.99 2.41 26.13
C LEU A 498 -2.70 2.24 24.64
N PHE A 499 -2.21 1.07 24.25
CA PHE A 499 -1.84 0.72 22.86
C PHE A 499 -1.72 -0.80 22.70
N GLY A 500 -1.25 -1.28 21.56
CA GLY A 500 -0.87 -2.69 21.32
C GLY A 500 -1.64 -3.36 20.19
N GLY A 501 -2.78 -2.84 19.79
CA GLY A 501 -3.51 -3.36 18.63
C GLY A 501 -2.67 -3.32 17.33
N TRP A 502 -1.81 -2.35 17.21
CA TRP A 502 -0.91 -2.15 16.06
C TRP A 502 0.31 -3.06 16.04
N ASP A 503 0.64 -3.67 17.18
CA ASP A 503 1.78 -4.57 17.33
C ASP A 503 1.44 -6.04 17.04
N LEU A 504 0.16 -6.37 16.80
CA LEU A 504 -0.30 -7.75 16.56
C LEU A 504 0.39 -8.42 15.37
N SER A 505 0.68 -7.66 14.31
CA SER A 505 1.43 -8.19 13.16
C SER A 505 2.84 -8.61 13.55
N PHE A 506 3.52 -7.79 14.37
CA PHE A 506 4.86 -8.12 14.89
C PHE A 506 4.83 -9.37 15.77
N ILE A 507 3.83 -9.49 16.66
CA ILE A 507 3.66 -10.66 17.53
C ILE A 507 3.45 -11.93 16.68
N LYS A 508 2.61 -11.83 15.64
CA LYS A 508 2.34 -12.96 14.73
C LYS A 508 3.60 -13.41 13.98
N GLU A 509 4.47 -12.50 13.62
CA GLU A 509 5.69 -12.78 12.86
C GLU A 509 6.87 -13.23 13.75
N ASN A 510 7.02 -12.62 14.92
CA ASN A 510 8.21 -12.76 15.77
C ASN A 510 7.94 -13.46 17.11
N GLY A 511 6.68 -13.65 17.48
CA GLY A 511 6.23 -14.28 18.72
C GLY A 511 6.10 -13.31 19.90
N GLU A 512 5.36 -13.75 20.94
CA GLU A 512 5.08 -12.97 22.15
C GLU A 512 6.36 -12.58 22.91
N ALA A 513 7.35 -13.48 23.00
CA ALA A 513 8.59 -13.20 23.71
C ALA A 513 9.42 -12.05 23.08
N ALA A 514 9.40 -11.92 21.77
CA ALA A 514 10.07 -10.81 21.09
C ALA A 514 9.36 -9.48 21.37
N TYR A 515 8.03 -9.47 21.37
CA TYR A 515 7.25 -8.29 21.71
C TYR A 515 7.38 -7.91 23.17
N GLU A 516 7.38 -8.91 24.07
CA GLU A 516 7.60 -8.73 25.51
C GLU A 516 8.93 -8.01 25.80
N ALA A 517 9.99 -8.34 25.07
CA ALA A 517 11.28 -7.65 25.21
C ALA A 517 11.19 -6.15 24.81
N VAL A 518 10.41 -5.83 23.77
CA VAL A 518 10.22 -4.43 23.35
C VAL A 518 9.39 -3.65 24.35
N VAL A 519 8.32 -4.25 24.89
CA VAL A 519 7.48 -3.62 25.92
C VAL A 519 8.28 -3.41 27.21
N ASP A 520 9.09 -4.39 27.61
CA ASP A 520 9.94 -4.31 28.79
C ASP A 520 11.01 -3.22 28.66
N GLU A 521 11.60 -3.05 27.47
CA GLU A 521 12.52 -1.93 27.18
C GLU A 521 11.81 -0.58 27.33
N ALA A 522 10.61 -0.44 26.79
CA ALA A 522 9.82 0.79 26.85
C ALA A 522 9.45 1.15 28.30
N VAL A 523 9.01 0.18 29.05
CA VAL A 523 8.67 0.31 30.47
C VAL A 523 9.91 0.62 31.31
N THR A 524 11.04 -0.04 31.03
CA THR A 524 12.31 0.21 31.71
C THR A 524 12.81 1.65 31.49
N LEU A 525 12.64 2.19 30.27
CA LEU A 525 12.99 3.59 29.99
C LEU A 525 12.21 4.55 30.91
N LEU A 526 10.92 4.31 31.14
CA LEU A 526 10.08 5.15 31.99
C LEU A 526 10.43 4.96 33.48
N THR A 527 10.47 3.72 33.94
CA THR A 527 10.68 3.41 35.37
C THR A 527 12.07 3.77 35.87
N SER A 528 13.11 3.66 35.03
CA SER A 528 14.47 4.10 35.36
C SER A 528 14.59 5.63 35.53
N ASN A 529 13.63 6.38 35.00
CA ASN A 529 13.50 7.84 35.22
C ASN A 529 12.49 8.19 36.34
N GLY A 530 12.09 7.22 37.17
CA GLY A 530 11.21 7.43 38.31
C GLY A 530 9.72 7.61 37.96
N ILE A 531 9.33 7.25 36.74
CA ILE A 531 7.96 7.38 36.25
C ILE A 531 7.17 6.13 36.58
N HIS A 532 6.06 6.25 37.32
CA HIS A 532 5.10 5.17 37.50
C HIS A 532 4.32 4.92 36.21
N VAL A 533 4.08 3.65 35.87
CA VAL A 533 3.45 3.24 34.62
C VAL A 533 2.14 2.52 34.85
N MET A 534 1.05 3.06 34.37
CA MET A 534 -0.23 2.38 34.21
C MET A 534 -0.29 1.76 32.82
N LEU A 535 0.09 0.49 32.69
CA LEU A 535 0.07 -0.24 31.43
C LEU A 535 -1.30 -0.88 31.24
N LEU A 536 -2.21 -0.20 30.55
CA LEU A 536 -3.58 -0.64 30.40
C LEU A 536 -3.70 -1.75 29.36
N PRO A 537 -4.53 -2.78 29.60
CA PRO A 537 -4.89 -3.75 28.56
C PRO A 537 -5.48 -3.06 27.35
N VAL A 538 -5.39 -3.70 26.18
CA VAL A 538 -6.07 -3.20 24.98
C VAL A 538 -7.57 -3.15 25.24
N MET A 539 -8.24 -2.11 24.76
CA MET A 539 -9.67 -1.93 25.02
C MET A 539 -10.47 -3.16 24.55
N PRO A 540 -11.34 -3.72 25.42
CA PRO A 540 -12.21 -4.82 25.00
C PRO A 540 -13.24 -4.30 23.99
N GLY A 541 -13.46 -5.05 22.92
CA GLY A 541 -14.39 -4.72 21.83
C GLY A 541 -13.82 -5.08 20.46
N GLY A 542 -14.65 -4.99 19.44
CA GLY A 542 -14.24 -5.36 18.09
C GLY A 542 -14.09 -6.88 17.86
N GLN A 543 -13.60 -7.27 16.69
CA GLN A 543 -13.42 -8.67 16.28
C GLN A 543 -11.96 -9.13 16.35
N ILE A 544 -11.06 -8.32 16.92
CA ILE A 544 -9.62 -8.58 16.94
C ILE A 544 -9.26 -9.29 18.25
N ASP A 545 -8.57 -10.42 18.14
CA ASP A 545 -8.01 -11.12 19.32
C ASP A 545 -6.72 -10.42 19.79
N VAL A 546 -6.83 -9.72 20.90
CA VAL A 546 -5.73 -8.98 21.55
C VAL A 546 -5.10 -9.72 22.72
N SER A 547 -5.54 -10.94 23.00
CA SER A 547 -5.14 -11.72 24.18
C SER A 547 -3.63 -11.90 24.33
N ALA A 548 -2.90 -11.94 23.21
CA ALA A 548 -1.43 -12.02 23.22
C ALA A 548 -0.78 -10.74 23.78
N VAL A 549 -1.33 -9.58 23.44
CA VAL A 549 -0.86 -8.28 23.98
C VAL A 549 -1.13 -8.21 25.48
N ASP A 550 -2.32 -8.58 25.90
CA ASP A 550 -2.72 -8.52 27.33
C ASP A 550 -1.85 -9.44 28.18
N ARG A 551 -1.49 -10.65 27.67
CA ARG A 551 -0.56 -11.54 28.36
C ARG A 551 0.84 -10.91 28.51
N VAL A 552 1.34 -10.30 27.46
CA VAL A 552 2.64 -9.61 27.47
C VAL A 552 2.63 -8.47 28.48
N PHE A 553 1.58 -7.64 28.49
CA PHE A 553 1.48 -6.52 29.41
C PHE A 553 1.41 -6.99 30.88
N ALA A 554 0.66 -8.05 31.15
CA ALA A 554 0.61 -8.65 32.48
C ALA A 554 1.97 -9.21 32.93
N ASN A 555 2.70 -9.88 32.03
CA ASN A 555 4.04 -10.40 32.30
C ASN A 555 5.05 -9.29 32.61
N VAL A 556 5.02 -8.20 31.81
CA VAL A 556 5.92 -7.06 32.02
C VAL A 556 5.58 -6.35 33.34
N ALA A 557 4.32 -6.11 33.62
CA ALA A 557 3.92 -5.49 34.89
C ALA A 557 4.36 -6.33 36.10
N ALA A 558 4.26 -7.66 36.03
CA ALA A 558 4.72 -8.56 37.08
C ALA A 558 6.23 -8.50 37.36
N ARG A 559 7.06 -8.06 36.39
CA ARG A 559 8.51 -7.86 36.58
C ARG A 559 8.86 -6.53 37.24
N HIS A 560 7.96 -5.56 37.21
CA HIS A 560 8.18 -4.20 37.78
C HIS A 560 7.10 -3.85 38.81
N PRO A 561 6.83 -4.66 39.85
CA PRO A 561 5.63 -4.58 40.69
C PRO A 561 5.49 -3.25 41.47
N ASP A 562 6.61 -2.59 41.76
CA ASP A 562 6.60 -1.32 42.53
C ASP A 562 6.30 -0.09 41.65
N MET A 563 6.55 -0.18 40.35
CA MET A 563 6.51 0.97 39.44
C MET A 563 5.49 0.78 38.31
N VAL A 564 5.03 -0.43 38.04
CA VAL A 564 4.14 -0.74 36.93
C VAL A 564 2.89 -1.45 37.43
N SER A 565 1.74 -0.99 37.00
CA SER A 565 0.47 -1.65 37.24
C SER A 565 -0.29 -1.92 35.94
N ASN A 566 -0.89 -3.11 35.83
CA ASN A 566 -1.72 -3.51 34.69
C ASN A 566 -3.15 -3.80 35.22
N PRO A 567 -3.96 -2.75 35.50
CA PRO A 567 -5.31 -2.93 36.02
C PRO A 567 -6.26 -3.43 34.93
N SER A 568 -7.20 -4.29 35.31
CA SER A 568 -8.29 -4.64 34.40
C SER A 568 -9.16 -3.41 34.15
N ILE A 569 -9.40 -3.07 32.89
CA ILE A 569 -10.31 -2.00 32.47
C ILE A 569 -11.72 -2.51 32.14
N ALA A 570 -11.94 -3.81 32.23
CA ALA A 570 -13.23 -4.43 31.95
C ALA A 570 -14.37 -3.83 32.79
N ALA A 571 -14.15 -3.58 34.08
CA ALA A 571 -15.14 -3.01 34.98
C ALA A 571 -15.63 -1.60 34.54
N ALA A 572 -14.84 -0.88 33.77
CA ALA A 572 -15.21 0.44 33.25
C ALA A 572 -15.96 0.39 31.92
N LEU A 573 -15.74 -0.68 31.12
CA LEU A 573 -16.10 -0.72 29.70
C LEU A 573 -16.93 -1.94 29.29
N THR A 574 -17.23 -2.88 30.20
CA THR A 574 -18.04 -4.07 29.92
C THR A 574 -19.28 -4.13 30.82
N ALA A 575 -20.33 -4.76 30.33
CA ALA A 575 -21.49 -5.07 31.13
C ALA A 575 -21.19 -6.24 32.10
N PRO A 576 -22.08 -6.46 33.14
CA PRO A 576 -21.88 -7.55 34.09
C PRO A 576 -21.85 -8.96 33.51
N ASP A 577 -22.41 -9.16 32.31
CA ASP A 577 -22.38 -10.41 31.55
C ASP A 577 -21.08 -10.58 30.72
N GLY A 578 -20.15 -9.63 30.80
CA GLY A 578 -18.89 -9.62 30.05
C GLY A 578 -19.03 -9.09 28.62
N SER A 579 -20.22 -8.70 28.18
CA SER A 579 -20.40 -8.09 26.87
C SER A 579 -19.79 -6.67 26.82
N THR A 580 -19.51 -6.18 25.62
CA THR A 580 -18.96 -4.84 25.37
C THR A 580 -20.01 -3.96 24.69
N PRO A 581 -21.00 -3.44 25.46
CA PRO A 581 -22.09 -2.72 24.87
C PRO A 581 -21.62 -1.38 24.27
N ARG A 582 -22.22 -0.99 23.16
CA ARG A 582 -22.03 0.34 22.59
C ARG A 582 -22.69 1.42 23.45
N TYR A 583 -23.79 1.08 24.09
CA TYR A 583 -24.53 1.96 24.97
C TYR A 583 -25.11 1.19 26.15
N TRP A 584 -25.48 1.90 27.19
CA TRP A 584 -26.31 1.39 28.28
C TRP A 584 -27.46 2.37 28.59
N VAL A 585 -28.50 1.88 29.17
CA VAL A 585 -29.68 2.70 29.58
C VAL A 585 -29.65 2.85 31.09
N GLY A 586 -29.60 4.09 31.56
CA GLY A 586 -29.68 4.41 32.97
C GLY A 586 -31.08 4.10 33.58
N ASP A 587 -31.17 4.06 34.91
CA ASP A 587 -32.42 3.81 35.63
C ASP A 587 -33.49 4.87 35.33
N ASP A 588 -33.06 6.05 34.88
CA ASP A 588 -33.93 7.17 34.46
C ASP A 588 -34.36 7.08 32.97
N GLY A 589 -33.98 6.03 32.28
CA GLY A 589 -34.24 5.84 30.84
C GLY A 589 -33.31 6.62 29.91
N THR A 590 -32.28 7.30 30.45
CA THR A 590 -31.30 8.02 29.63
C THR A 590 -30.36 7.04 28.96
N VAL A 591 -30.14 7.22 27.64
CA VAL A 591 -29.19 6.42 26.87
C VAL A 591 -27.78 7.03 26.97
N HIS A 592 -26.84 6.23 27.42
CA HIS A 592 -25.42 6.60 27.55
C HIS A 592 -24.59 5.90 26.50
N LEU A 593 -24.05 6.62 25.52
CA LEU A 593 -23.16 6.08 24.50
C LEU A 593 -21.77 5.90 25.09
N LEU A 594 -21.32 4.64 25.19
CA LEU A 594 -19.98 4.28 25.66
C LEU A 594 -18.98 4.27 24.52
N ARG A 595 -19.42 3.84 23.34
CA ARG A 595 -18.56 3.56 22.18
C ARG A 595 -19.11 4.12 20.89
N LYS A 596 -18.19 4.44 19.98
CA LYS A 596 -18.51 4.77 18.59
C LYS A 596 -19.05 3.54 17.83
N LYS A 597 -19.47 3.73 16.57
CA LYS A 597 -20.10 2.67 15.76
C LYS A 597 -19.19 1.49 15.44
N ASP A 598 -17.88 1.66 15.51
CA ASP A 598 -16.89 0.60 15.33
C ASP A 598 -16.76 -0.35 16.54
N ASN A 599 -17.47 -0.05 17.62
CA ASN A 599 -17.44 -0.78 18.90
C ASN A 599 -16.04 -0.90 19.54
N TRP A 600 -15.13 -0.06 19.13
CA TRP A 600 -13.75 0.02 19.64
C TRP A 600 -13.47 1.37 20.30
N HIS A 601 -13.63 2.44 19.54
CA HIS A 601 -13.39 3.81 20.00
C HIS A 601 -14.45 4.31 20.98
N LEU A 602 -14.02 5.14 21.93
CA LEU A 602 -14.89 5.58 23.02
C LEU A 602 -15.62 6.89 22.70
N CYS A 603 -16.86 6.97 23.16
CA CYS A 603 -17.59 8.22 23.35
C CYS A 603 -17.33 8.80 24.75
N GLN A 604 -17.89 9.98 25.01
CA GLN A 604 -17.67 10.72 26.26
C GLN A 604 -17.92 9.90 27.51
N GLU A 605 -18.98 9.09 27.55
CA GLU A 605 -19.33 8.28 28.74
C GLU A 605 -18.29 7.16 28.94
N GLY A 606 -17.89 6.46 27.89
CA GLY A 606 -16.87 5.44 27.98
C GLY A 606 -15.53 6.01 28.40
N ALA A 607 -15.14 7.16 27.83
CA ALA A 607 -13.93 7.87 28.20
C ALA A 607 -13.94 8.34 29.66
N SER A 608 -15.09 8.86 30.14
CA SER A 608 -15.29 9.27 31.54
C SER A 608 -15.14 8.10 32.51
N ASN A 609 -15.77 6.96 32.18
CA ASN A 609 -15.73 5.76 33.03
C ASN A 609 -14.31 5.20 33.12
N LEU A 610 -13.59 5.17 31.99
CA LEU A 610 -12.20 4.68 31.95
C LEU A 610 -11.27 5.61 32.72
N ALA A 611 -11.40 6.94 32.54
CA ALA A 611 -10.58 7.92 33.25
C ALA A 611 -10.78 7.84 34.76
N ASP A 612 -12.04 7.74 35.24
CA ASP A 612 -12.37 7.57 36.66
C ASP A 612 -11.75 6.28 37.22
N HIS A 613 -11.89 5.17 36.49
CA HIS A 613 -11.32 3.88 36.87
C HIS A 613 -9.80 3.90 37.00
N VAL A 614 -9.12 4.48 36.02
CA VAL A 614 -7.65 4.58 35.98
C VAL A 614 -7.11 5.43 37.12
N LEU A 615 -7.68 6.62 37.33
CA LEU A 615 -7.23 7.50 38.42
C LEU A 615 -7.58 6.98 39.81
N ALA A 616 -8.76 6.34 39.96
CA ALA A 616 -9.08 5.67 41.20
C ALA A 616 -8.12 4.51 41.51
N HIS A 617 -7.64 3.80 40.49
CA HIS A 617 -6.62 2.77 40.65
C HIS A 617 -5.26 3.38 41.04
N ALA A 618 -4.81 4.42 40.35
CA ALA A 618 -3.59 5.14 40.69
C ALA A 618 -3.60 5.68 42.12
N ALA A 619 -4.78 6.17 42.58
CA ALA A 619 -4.94 6.63 43.93
C ALA A 619 -4.80 5.51 44.97
N ARG A 620 -5.34 4.31 44.70
CA ARG A 620 -5.14 3.13 45.58
C ARG A 620 -3.68 2.72 45.73
N LEU A 621 -2.88 2.95 44.69
CA LEU A 621 -1.44 2.69 44.69
C LEU A 621 -0.62 3.83 45.32
N GLY A 622 -1.26 4.94 45.67
CA GLY A 622 -0.57 6.13 46.18
C GLY A 622 0.20 6.92 45.11
N TRP A 623 -0.06 6.66 43.83
CA TRP A 623 0.58 7.33 42.70
C TRP A 623 -0.11 8.63 42.28
N ALA A 624 -1.39 8.79 42.65
CA ALA A 624 -2.20 9.96 42.36
C ALA A 624 -3.18 10.24 43.50
N PRO A 625 -3.58 11.49 43.80
CA PRO A 625 -4.73 11.76 44.66
C PRO A 625 -6.04 11.47 43.92
N VAL A 626 -7.11 11.28 44.70
CA VAL A 626 -8.47 11.16 44.16
C VAL A 626 -8.94 12.54 43.65
N PRO A 627 -9.68 12.62 42.53
CA PRO A 627 -10.34 13.85 42.12
C PRO A 627 -11.16 14.48 43.25
N LYS A 628 -11.02 15.79 43.44
CA LYS A 628 -11.64 16.51 44.58
C LYS A 628 -13.16 16.51 44.52
N ASN A 629 -13.74 16.40 43.35
CA ASN A 629 -15.18 16.31 43.08
C ASN A 629 -15.43 15.57 41.76
N SER A 630 -16.69 15.35 41.42
CA SER A 630 -17.10 14.74 40.14
C SER A 630 -17.48 15.75 39.06
N ASP A 631 -17.31 17.05 39.28
CA ASP A 631 -17.74 18.11 38.36
C ASP A 631 -16.99 18.05 37.02
N TRP A 632 -15.76 17.51 37.04
CA TRP A 632 -14.98 17.29 35.84
C TRP A 632 -15.72 16.40 34.81
N LYS A 633 -16.58 15.48 35.25
CA LYS A 633 -17.37 14.58 34.36
C LYS A 633 -18.31 15.35 33.44
N ALA A 634 -18.75 16.55 33.83
CA ALA A 634 -19.61 17.43 33.04
C ALA A 634 -18.82 18.60 32.38
N GLY A 635 -17.49 18.55 32.37
CA GLY A 635 -16.64 19.61 31.89
C GLY A 635 -16.66 19.83 30.37
N SER A 636 -16.02 20.93 29.94
CA SER A 636 -15.92 21.31 28.51
C SER A 636 -15.17 20.31 27.64
N TRP A 637 -14.37 19.42 28.24
CA TRP A 637 -13.68 18.34 27.54
C TRP A 637 -14.61 17.42 26.73
N ARG A 638 -15.90 17.34 27.14
CA ARG A 638 -16.93 16.57 26.42
C ARG A 638 -17.21 17.11 25.01
N GLN A 639 -16.80 18.33 24.71
CA GLN A 639 -16.90 18.95 23.39
C GLN A 639 -15.62 18.79 22.57
N ALA A 640 -14.67 17.95 23.03
CA ALA A 640 -13.44 17.69 22.30
C ALA A 640 -13.77 17.07 20.93
N TRP A 641 -13.05 17.51 19.93
CA TRP A 641 -13.28 17.15 18.53
C TRP A 641 -13.25 15.63 18.27
N GLN A 642 -12.54 14.88 19.10
CA GLN A 642 -12.45 13.42 19.00
C GLN A 642 -13.82 12.75 19.07
N TYR A 643 -14.77 13.31 19.80
CA TYR A 643 -16.10 12.74 19.98
C TYR A 643 -17.09 13.11 18.88
N ASP A 644 -16.73 14.01 17.98
CA ASP A 644 -17.48 14.40 16.79
C ASP A 644 -16.84 13.90 15.48
N ASP A 645 -15.99 12.89 15.55
CA ASP A 645 -15.35 12.30 14.38
C ASP A 645 -15.62 10.78 14.30
N PRO A 646 -16.40 10.34 13.28
CA PRO A 646 -17.10 11.16 12.29
C PRO A 646 -18.23 11.99 12.91
N PRO A 647 -18.65 13.12 12.25
CA PRO A 647 -19.63 14.03 12.81
C PRO A 647 -20.90 13.34 13.31
N GLY A 648 -21.30 13.66 14.54
CA GLY A 648 -22.49 13.11 15.20
C GLY A 648 -22.35 11.68 15.72
N VAL A 649 -21.16 11.06 15.66
CA VAL A 649 -20.95 9.63 16.02
C VAL A 649 -21.27 9.33 17.48
N CYS A 650 -21.05 10.28 18.38
CA CYS A 650 -21.33 10.15 19.80
C CYS A 650 -22.64 10.85 20.25
N ASP A 651 -23.38 11.47 19.31
CA ASP A 651 -24.68 12.09 19.57
C ASP A 651 -25.85 11.28 19.00
N ASP A 652 -25.57 10.33 18.10
CA ASP A 652 -26.58 9.58 17.38
C ASP A 652 -27.09 8.40 18.20
N VAL A 653 -28.21 8.61 18.88
CA VAL A 653 -28.97 7.58 19.61
C VAL A 653 -30.05 6.92 18.74
N ALA A 654 -30.21 7.32 17.49
CA ALA A 654 -31.30 6.84 16.62
C ALA A 654 -31.19 5.34 16.27
N ASP A 655 -30.00 4.74 16.38
CA ASP A 655 -29.77 3.31 16.16
C ASP A 655 -30.02 2.44 17.42
N VAL A 656 -30.58 3.00 18.47
CA VAL A 656 -30.82 2.36 19.79
C VAL A 656 -32.27 1.86 19.91
N GLY A 657 -32.87 1.44 18.79
CA GLY A 657 -34.24 0.94 18.77
C GLY A 657 -34.32 -0.54 18.41
#